data_8f1d1310f1568bb11451928dfebd0e80
#
_entry.id   8f1d1310f1568bb11451928dfebd0e80
#
_cell.length_a   1.000
_cell.length_b   1.000
_cell.length_c   1.000
_cell.angle_alpha   90.00
_cell.angle_beta   90.00
_cell.angle_gamma   90.00
#
_symmetry.space_group_name_H-M   'P 1'
#
loop_
_entity.id
_entity.type
_entity.pdbx_description
1 polymer ?
#
loop_
_entity_poly.entity_id
_entity_poly.type
_entity_poly.pdbx_seq_one_letter_code
_entity_poly.pdbx_strand_id
1 'polypeptide(L)'
;MKKKLSWLGAIPMGIALILLTWLGWRKWADPLIDFGQQLYVPWRLSRGAVLYHDVSCLYGCLSVCYHAVLFKIFGVSLNVLLASNFLIVIFLLLLIYRLFLKCSDAWTATTIGLALTVLAFSQLLDVGNYNYICPYSHEEFHGIVLAVVMMACLARWLEAGRKLPLALAGGCLGLIFLTKPEVFVGAVAPFAVAVILQWRRLSVLDLAKALLLAVVCGLIPLAGFFAGFRSEMNSADAARAICGAWLPLLHSTGLQLPIYRAMTGMDAPWHHIAQALIEFSGLAVIVGLCAWRLTRPTLKPLERVLIFAAAGGVSVNYGWQSAGHCLPLLLVVAAILWRREWRRSFQFSVSSFQTEHLKLETWNSPLFFPALWLAFSFALLAKLGFNPHISHYGVFLAMPAFLSAIYLLLHLLPRFLQSPRPEVHSPQPDRPSDAGQIGLWTVDCGLKSFRAAILIFLLAGLARLTIHSSLFYTDKDFPLGSGGDRIVTYDPKVDPTGAAMASAAAWIETNTAPTSTLAALPQGSMLNYLTRRINPTPCVAFGSELWAYGEQNMLADCAKNPPDYIAIIQWDGSEFGAPRFGLQKGFGYDVMQWVGKNYQPVWLIGGEPLQNGAFGIKILKHLSTPVPAGPAKPALP
;
A
#
# COMPACT_ATOMS: atom_id res chain seq x y z
N MET A 1 30.98 20.14 1.31
CA MET A 1 31.08 18.76 1.81
C MET A 1 29.70 18.13 2.11
N LYS A 2 28.75 18.81 2.78
CA LYS A 2 27.43 18.21 3.14
C LYS A 2 26.60 17.70 1.94
N LYS A 3 26.64 18.30 0.75
CA LYS A 3 25.90 17.82 -0.44
C LYS A 3 26.46 16.53 -1.06
N LYS A 4 27.79 16.28 -1.01
CA LYS A 4 28.39 15.04 -1.54
C LYS A 4 28.09 13.82 -0.66
N LEU A 5 27.97 13.99 0.65
CA LEU A 5 27.65 12.91 1.59
C LEU A 5 26.20 12.42 1.50
N SER A 6 25.29 13.24 0.96
CA SER A 6 23.85 12.89 0.85
C SER A 6 23.57 11.78 -0.18
N TRP A 7 24.40 11.61 -1.20
CA TRP A 7 24.23 10.55 -2.21
C TRP A 7 24.72 9.17 -1.72
N LEU A 8 25.67 9.14 -0.78
CA LEU A 8 26.15 7.87 -0.20
C LEU A 8 25.03 7.10 0.52
N GLY A 9 24.04 7.80 1.09
CA GLY A 9 22.88 7.16 1.71
C GLY A 9 21.93 6.48 0.71
N ALA A 10 21.97 6.83 -0.57
CA ALA A 10 21.17 6.17 -1.61
C ALA A 10 21.77 4.82 -2.06
N ILE A 11 23.09 4.60 -1.84
CA ILE A 11 23.77 3.37 -2.25
C ILE A 11 23.17 2.12 -1.60
N PRO A 12 23.00 2.04 -0.26
CA PRO A 12 22.36 0.89 0.38
C PRO A 12 20.95 0.61 -0.14
N MET A 13 20.18 1.67 -0.43
CA MET A 13 18.83 1.55 -1.01
C MET A 13 18.91 0.95 -2.42
N GLY A 14 19.85 1.40 -3.27
CA GLY A 14 20.07 0.84 -4.60
C GLY A 14 20.49 -0.63 -4.57
N ILE A 15 21.37 -1.00 -3.65
CA ILE A 15 21.79 -2.40 -3.44
C ILE A 15 20.59 -3.25 -3.02
N ALA A 16 19.82 -2.80 -2.02
CA ALA A 16 18.62 -3.51 -1.58
C ALA A 16 17.58 -3.65 -2.71
N LEU A 17 17.37 -2.58 -3.50
CA LEU A 17 16.48 -2.61 -4.66
C LEU A 17 16.89 -3.69 -5.67
N ILE A 18 18.18 -3.76 -6.01
CA ILE A 18 18.71 -4.76 -6.96
C ILE A 18 18.55 -6.16 -6.41
N LEU A 19 18.94 -6.39 -5.15
CA LEU A 19 18.87 -7.70 -4.51
C LEU A 19 17.42 -8.20 -4.41
N LEU A 20 16.48 -7.36 -3.95
CA LEU A 20 15.07 -7.74 -3.81
C LEU A 20 14.39 -7.91 -5.17
N THR A 21 14.78 -7.13 -6.17
CA THR A 21 14.32 -7.33 -7.55
C THR A 21 14.81 -8.69 -8.08
N TRP A 22 16.07 -9.03 -7.86
CA TRP A 22 16.62 -10.32 -8.29
C TRP A 22 15.93 -11.52 -7.61
N LEU A 23 15.70 -11.45 -6.29
CA LEU A 23 15.02 -12.49 -5.52
C LEU A 23 13.56 -12.69 -5.95
N GLY A 24 12.83 -11.58 -6.16
CA GLY A 24 11.39 -11.60 -6.44
C GLY A 24 11.03 -11.52 -7.92
N TRP A 25 12.01 -11.57 -8.86
CA TRP A 25 11.72 -11.33 -10.27
C TRP A 25 10.60 -12.23 -10.81
N ARG A 26 9.50 -11.61 -11.26
CA ARG A 26 8.27 -12.25 -11.75
C ARG A 26 7.50 -13.09 -10.72
N LYS A 27 7.82 -13.02 -9.42
CA LYS A 27 7.23 -13.80 -8.34
C LYS A 27 6.24 -13.02 -7.46
N TRP A 28 6.03 -11.74 -7.76
CA TRP A 28 5.18 -10.83 -6.95
C TRP A 28 3.68 -10.99 -7.18
N ALA A 29 3.27 -11.45 -8.35
CA ALA A 29 1.88 -11.58 -8.72
C ALA A 29 1.24 -12.83 -8.12
N ASP A 30 -0.04 -12.73 -7.74
CA ASP A 30 -0.87 -13.88 -7.44
C ASP A 30 -1.59 -14.36 -8.71
N PRO A 31 -1.65 -15.68 -8.97
CA PRO A 31 -2.29 -16.21 -10.17
C PRO A 31 -3.82 -16.17 -10.11
N LEU A 32 -4.42 -16.08 -8.93
CA LEU A 32 -5.88 -16.19 -8.74
C LEU A 32 -6.48 -14.94 -8.09
N ILE A 33 -5.87 -14.47 -6.99
CA ILE A 33 -6.43 -13.43 -6.14
C ILE A 33 -6.11 -12.04 -6.68
N ASP A 34 -7.12 -11.21 -6.89
CA ASP A 34 -7.11 -9.77 -7.22
C ASP A 34 -6.25 -9.31 -8.41
N PHE A 35 -5.00 -9.79 -8.55
CA PHE A 35 -4.08 -9.22 -9.55
C PHE A 35 -4.55 -9.43 -11.00
N GLY A 36 -5.30 -10.50 -11.27
CA GLY A 36 -5.87 -10.74 -12.60
C GLY A 36 -6.76 -9.59 -13.07
N GLN A 37 -7.57 -9.00 -12.20
CA GLN A 37 -8.42 -7.85 -12.55
C GLN A 37 -7.60 -6.60 -12.88
N GLN A 38 -6.44 -6.41 -12.22
CA GLN A 38 -5.53 -5.30 -12.47
C GLN A 38 -4.85 -5.36 -13.85
N LEU A 39 -4.89 -6.51 -14.50
CA LEU A 39 -4.46 -6.73 -15.90
C LEU A 39 -5.63 -6.74 -16.87
N TYR A 40 -6.71 -7.45 -16.51
CA TYR A 40 -7.87 -7.66 -17.35
C TYR A 40 -8.63 -6.37 -17.66
N VAL A 41 -8.95 -5.57 -16.64
CA VAL A 41 -9.72 -4.32 -16.81
C VAL A 41 -8.99 -3.34 -17.73
N PRO A 42 -7.71 -2.98 -17.50
CA PRO A 42 -6.99 -2.10 -18.42
C PRO A 42 -6.86 -2.68 -19.84
N TRP A 43 -6.69 -3.99 -19.99
CA TRP A 43 -6.70 -4.63 -21.30
C TRP A 43 -8.04 -4.40 -22.01
N ARG A 44 -9.18 -4.61 -21.34
CA ARG A 44 -10.51 -4.38 -21.91
C ARG A 44 -10.69 -2.92 -22.33
N LEU A 45 -10.30 -1.97 -21.46
CA LEU A 45 -10.36 -0.53 -21.80
C LEU A 45 -9.46 -0.17 -22.98
N SER A 46 -8.27 -0.78 -23.08
CA SER A 46 -7.37 -0.55 -24.22
C SER A 46 -7.97 -1.03 -25.55
N ARG A 47 -8.96 -1.93 -25.51
CA ARG A 47 -9.70 -2.46 -26.66
C ARG A 47 -11.04 -1.75 -26.90
N GLY A 48 -11.34 -0.67 -26.17
CA GLY A 48 -12.53 0.15 -26.39
C GLY A 48 -13.72 -0.20 -25.49
N ALA A 49 -13.55 -1.08 -24.49
CA ALA A 49 -14.59 -1.28 -23.47
C ALA A 49 -14.74 -0.02 -22.60
N VAL A 50 -15.97 0.28 -22.19
CA VAL A 50 -16.31 1.42 -21.36
C VAL A 50 -16.35 0.99 -19.89
N LEU A 51 -15.54 1.67 -19.04
CA LEU A 51 -15.47 1.37 -17.61
C LEU A 51 -16.82 1.64 -16.94
N TYR A 52 -17.22 0.78 -16.02
CA TYR A 52 -18.49 0.78 -15.28
C TYR A 52 -19.74 0.53 -16.13
N HIS A 53 -19.59 0.31 -17.43
CA HIS A 53 -20.66 -0.11 -18.34
C HIS A 53 -20.39 -1.52 -18.89
N ASP A 54 -19.27 -1.71 -19.61
CA ASP A 54 -18.91 -2.99 -20.22
C ASP A 54 -18.01 -3.86 -19.32
N VAL A 55 -17.38 -3.23 -18.34
CA VAL A 55 -16.50 -3.88 -17.36
C VAL A 55 -16.62 -3.18 -16.02
N SER A 56 -16.87 -3.97 -14.96
CA SER A 56 -16.96 -3.47 -13.59
C SER A 56 -15.59 -3.15 -13.00
N CYS A 57 -15.59 -2.28 -12.00
CA CYS A 57 -14.43 -2.01 -11.16
C CYS A 57 -14.92 -1.50 -9.81
N LEU A 58 -14.43 -2.09 -8.71
CA LEU A 58 -14.76 -1.64 -7.34
C LEU A 58 -13.96 -0.40 -6.92
N TYR A 59 -12.98 0.00 -7.71
CA TYR A 59 -12.03 1.08 -7.42
C TYR A 59 -12.27 2.29 -8.34
N GLY A 60 -11.51 3.36 -8.12
CA GLY A 60 -11.57 4.56 -8.94
C GLY A 60 -10.97 4.37 -10.34
N CYS A 61 -11.36 5.23 -11.24
CA CYS A 61 -11.02 5.11 -12.67
C CYS A 61 -9.57 5.47 -13.02
N LEU A 62 -8.84 6.20 -12.17
CA LEU A 62 -7.54 6.79 -12.53
C LEU A 62 -6.52 5.73 -12.96
N SER A 63 -6.31 4.70 -12.12
CA SER A 63 -5.24 3.72 -12.34
C SER A 63 -5.52 2.81 -13.53
N VAL A 64 -6.74 2.32 -13.65
CA VAL A 64 -7.13 1.45 -14.77
C VAL A 64 -7.08 2.19 -16.11
N CYS A 65 -7.49 3.46 -16.16
CA CYS A 65 -7.37 4.29 -17.35
C CYS A 65 -5.90 4.59 -17.70
N TYR A 66 -5.07 4.91 -16.70
CA TYR A 66 -3.63 5.08 -16.88
C TYR A 66 -2.98 3.83 -17.49
N HIS A 67 -3.26 2.64 -16.95
CA HIS A 67 -2.74 1.39 -17.49
C HIS A 67 -3.29 1.07 -18.87
N ALA A 68 -4.56 1.40 -19.15
CA ALA A 68 -5.14 1.23 -20.50
C ALA A 68 -4.41 2.10 -21.54
N VAL A 69 -4.03 3.33 -21.19
CA VAL A 69 -3.21 4.20 -22.04
C VAL A 69 -1.83 3.59 -22.27
N LEU A 70 -1.17 3.07 -21.21
CA LEU A 70 0.11 2.38 -21.37
C LEU A 70 -0.01 1.17 -22.30
N PHE A 71 -1.07 0.37 -22.17
CA PHE A 71 -1.32 -0.77 -23.05
C PHE A 71 -1.60 -0.37 -24.51
N LYS A 72 -2.25 0.77 -24.74
CA LYS A 72 -2.42 1.31 -26.10
C LYS A 72 -1.08 1.74 -26.73
N ILE A 73 -0.17 2.31 -25.94
CA ILE A 73 1.11 2.86 -26.44
C ILE A 73 2.17 1.77 -26.59
N PHE A 74 2.33 0.92 -25.58
CA PHE A 74 3.43 -0.04 -25.47
C PHE A 74 3.02 -1.50 -25.73
N GLY A 75 1.73 -1.74 -26.00
CA GLY A 75 1.18 -3.09 -26.14
C GLY A 75 0.73 -3.70 -24.82
N VAL A 76 -0.21 -4.65 -24.91
CA VAL A 76 -0.79 -5.33 -23.75
C VAL A 76 0.19 -6.36 -23.21
N SER A 77 0.80 -6.09 -22.07
CA SER A 77 1.75 -7.00 -21.43
C SER A 77 1.92 -6.66 -19.94
N LEU A 78 2.07 -7.68 -19.10
CA LEU A 78 2.48 -7.53 -17.71
C LEU A 78 3.81 -6.77 -17.57
N ASN A 79 4.75 -6.97 -18.50
CA ASN A 79 6.03 -6.23 -18.47
C ASN A 79 5.84 -4.71 -18.52
N VAL A 80 4.81 -4.21 -19.20
CA VAL A 80 4.50 -2.77 -19.26
C VAL A 80 4.08 -2.26 -17.87
N LEU A 81 3.24 -3.01 -17.16
CA LEU A 81 2.86 -2.66 -15.78
C LEU A 81 4.06 -2.74 -14.83
N LEU A 82 4.85 -3.81 -14.91
CA LEU A 82 6.06 -3.96 -14.08
C LEU A 82 7.00 -2.76 -14.29
N ALA A 83 7.31 -2.41 -15.54
CA ALA A 83 8.18 -1.27 -15.84
C ALA A 83 7.63 0.04 -15.28
N SER A 84 6.33 0.29 -15.44
CA SER A 84 5.65 1.46 -14.86
C SER A 84 5.78 1.48 -13.34
N ASN A 85 5.44 0.38 -12.67
CA ASN A 85 5.46 0.31 -11.21
C ASN A 85 6.89 0.43 -10.65
N PHE A 86 7.90 -0.15 -11.30
CA PHE A 86 9.30 0.07 -10.94
C PHE A 86 9.68 1.55 -10.98
N LEU A 87 9.33 2.27 -12.05
CA LEU A 87 9.61 3.69 -12.17
C LEU A 87 8.91 4.50 -11.07
N ILE A 88 7.65 4.19 -10.78
CA ILE A 88 6.88 4.85 -9.72
C ILE A 88 7.47 4.56 -8.33
N VAL A 89 7.88 3.31 -8.05
CA VAL A 89 8.55 2.94 -6.78
C VAL A 89 9.88 3.67 -6.63
N ILE A 90 10.71 3.71 -7.66
CA ILE A 90 11.99 4.44 -7.62
C ILE A 90 11.75 5.93 -7.37
N PHE A 91 10.77 6.53 -8.06
CA PHE A 91 10.38 7.92 -7.83
C PHE A 91 9.94 8.15 -6.37
N LEU A 92 9.07 7.28 -5.84
CA LEU A 92 8.58 7.35 -4.46
C LEU A 92 9.73 7.23 -3.44
N LEU A 93 10.63 6.27 -3.62
CA LEU A 93 11.82 6.07 -2.78
C LEU A 93 12.71 7.32 -2.75
N LEU A 94 13.02 7.88 -3.91
CA LEU A 94 13.84 9.08 -4.02
C LEU A 94 13.15 10.30 -3.40
N LEU A 95 11.84 10.44 -3.59
CA LEU A 95 11.06 11.54 -3.04
C LEU A 95 11.03 11.46 -1.50
N ILE A 96 10.66 10.30 -0.93
CA ILE A 96 10.62 10.08 0.52
C ILE A 96 12.00 10.27 1.14
N TYR A 97 13.05 9.69 0.55
CA TYR A 97 14.43 9.89 0.99
C TYR A 97 14.79 11.38 1.08
N ARG A 98 14.51 12.16 0.03
CA ARG A 98 14.79 13.60 0.01
C ARG A 98 13.98 14.39 1.04
N LEU A 99 12.72 14.04 1.22
CA LEU A 99 11.85 14.72 2.19
C LEU A 99 12.33 14.49 3.62
N PHE A 100 12.66 13.24 3.98
CA PHE A 100 13.19 12.93 5.30
C PHE A 100 14.61 13.44 5.51
N LEU A 101 15.45 13.48 4.47
CA LEU A 101 16.80 14.06 4.57
C LEU A 101 16.77 15.56 4.89
N LYS A 102 15.71 16.29 4.50
CA LYS A 102 15.54 17.71 4.85
C LYS A 102 15.19 17.93 6.32
N CYS A 103 14.44 17.02 6.93
CA CYS A 103 13.95 17.15 8.30
C CYS A 103 14.68 16.27 9.32
N SER A 104 15.64 15.44 8.86
CA SER A 104 16.44 14.58 9.71
C SER A 104 17.92 14.56 9.26
N ASP A 105 18.57 13.43 9.42
CA ASP A 105 19.94 13.17 8.97
C ASP A 105 20.01 11.99 7.98
N ALA A 106 21.18 11.79 7.36
CA ALA A 106 21.38 10.78 6.31
C ALA A 106 21.09 9.34 6.81
N TRP A 107 21.45 9.01 8.05
CA TRP A 107 21.21 7.67 8.61
C TRP A 107 19.73 7.39 8.76
N THR A 108 18.98 8.33 9.31
CA THR A 108 17.52 8.25 9.47
C THR A 108 16.84 8.13 8.10
N ALA A 109 17.19 9.02 7.15
CA ALA A 109 16.59 9.01 5.81
C ALA A 109 16.91 7.72 5.04
N THR A 110 18.17 7.20 5.16
CA THR A 110 18.57 5.93 4.53
C THR A 110 17.81 4.74 5.11
N THR A 111 17.66 4.68 6.44
CA THR A 111 16.92 3.60 7.10
C THR A 111 15.43 3.61 6.70
N ILE A 112 14.82 4.80 6.60
CA ILE A 112 13.46 4.99 6.09
C ILE A 112 13.35 4.48 4.65
N GLY A 113 14.30 4.85 3.78
CA GLY A 113 14.33 4.39 2.40
C GLY A 113 14.53 2.87 2.28
N LEU A 114 15.41 2.28 3.09
CA LEU A 114 15.59 0.82 3.15
C LEU A 114 14.30 0.12 3.61
N ALA A 115 13.64 0.63 4.63
CA ALA A 115 12.38 0.09 5.12
C ALA A 115 11.29 0.11 4.04
N LEU A 116 11.17 1.24 3.33
CA LEU A 116 10.23 1.35 2.21
C LEU A 116 10.60 0.38 1.06
N THR A 117 11.90 0.22 0.75
CA THR A 117 12.36 -0.74 -0.26
C THR A 117 11.98 -2.17 0.13
N VAL A 118 12.24 -2.56 1.37
CA VAL A 118 11.87 -3.91 1.87
C VAL A 118 10.37 -4.12 1.78
N LEU A 119 9.53 -3.18 2.26
CA LEU A 119 8.07 -3.29 2.19
C LEU A 119 7.57 -3.37 0.74
N ALA A 120 8.15 -2.58 -0.18
CA ALA A 120 7.70 -2.52 -1.57
C ALA A 120 7.92 -3.83 -2.34
N PHE A 121 8.94 -4.61 -1.98
CA PHE A 121 9.35 -5.82 -2.70
C PHE A 121 9.11 -7.12 -1.94
N SER A 122 8.71 -7.05 -0.68
CA SER A 122 8.52 -8.23 0.16
C SER A 122 7.16 -8.88 -0.09
N GLN A 123 7.15 -10.20 0.04
CA GLN A 123 5.95 -10.99 0.26
C GLN A 123 5.93 -11.41 1.73
N LEU A 124 4.86 -11.05 2.44
CA LEU A 124 4.72 -11.29 3.88
C LEU A 124 3.65 -12.33 4.21
N LEU A 125 2.88 -12.74 3.22
CA LEU A 125 1.82 -13.73 3.27
C LEU A 125 2.00 -14.73 2.12
N ASP A 126 1.30 -15.83 2.13
CA ASP A 126 1.21 -16.80 1.05
C ASP A 126 0.62 -16.20 -0.24
N VAL A 127 -0.31 -15.27 -0.14
CA VAL A 127 -0.87 -14.50 -1.27
C VAL A 127 0.15 -13.46 -1.77
N GLY A 128 0.45 -13.49 -3.08
CA GLY A 128 1.56 -12.76 -3.68
C GLY A 128 1.40 -11.25 -3.79
N ASN A 129 0.22 -10.71 -3.97
CA ASN A 129 -0.05 -9.34 -4.46
C ASN A 129 -0.04 -8.22 -3.41
N TYR A 130 0.43 -8.46 -2.19
CA TYR A 130 0.59 -7.42 -1.16
C TYR A 130 1.99 -6.80 -1.21
N ASN A 131 2.34 -6.22 -2.35
CA ASN A 131 3.60 -5.52 -2.62
C ASN A 131 3.34 -4.34 -3.59
N TYR A 132 4.36 -3.52 -3.88
CA TYR A 132 4.21 -2.33 -4.73
C TYR A 132 4.49 -2.59 -6.22
N ILE A 133 4.97 -3.78 -6.56
CA ILE A 133 5.32 -4.15 -7.94
C ILE A 133 4.14 -4.79 -8.65
N CYS A 134 3.43 -5.69 -7.97
CA CYS A 134 2.18 -6.29 -8.43
C CYS A 134 1.10 -6.11 -7.34
N PRO A 135 0.65 -4.88 -7.08
CA PRO A 135 -0.27 -4.61 -5.98
C PRO A 135 -1.65 -5.21 -6.26
N TYR A 136 -2.35 -5.62 -5.20
CA TYR A 136 -3.75 -6.05 -5.29
C TYR A 136 -4.67 -4.91 -5.76
N SER A 137 -4.24 -3.66 -5.56
CA SER A 137 -4.91 -2.44 -6.00
C SER A 137 -3.89 -1.37 -6.38
N HIS A 138 -3.75 -1.10 -7.67
CA HIS A 138 -2.94 0.01 -8.16
C HIS A 138 -3.52 1.37 -7.72
N GLU A 139 -4.82 1.44 -7.50
CA GLU A 139 -5.52 2.65 -7.07
C GLU A 139 -5.03 3.09 -5.69
N GLU A 140 -4.79 2.15 -4.78
CA GLU A 140 -4.22 2.45 -3.46
C GLU A 140 -2.77 2.91 -3.57
N PHE A 141 -1.97 2.19 -4.34
CA PHE A 141 -0.57 2.52 -4.57
C PHE A 141 -0.40 3.90 -5.21
N HIS A 142 -1.08 4.16 -6.34
CA HIS A 142 -1.02 5.46 -7.02
C HIS A 142 -1.57 6.59 -6.15
N GLY A 143 -2.63 6.34 -5.40
CA GLY A 143 -3.18 7.30 -4.44
C GLY A 143 -2.17 7.71 -3.39
N ILE A 144 -1.43 6.76 -2.80
CA ILE A 144 -0.36 7.04 -1.82
C ILE A 144 0.77 7.84 -2.46
N VAL A 145 1.22 7.50 -3.66
CA VAL A 145 2.26 8.27 -4.37
C VAL A 145 1.82 9.71 -4.59
N LEU A 146 0.59 9.93 -5.05
CA LEU A 146 0.01 11.26 -5.24
C LEU A 146 -0.11 12.01 -3.91
N ALA A 147 -0.46 11.33 -2.80
CA ALA A 147 -0.52 11.95 -1.48
C ALA A 147 0.87 12.41 -0.98
N VAL A 148 1.92 11.64 -1.25
CA VAL A 148 3.30 12.04 -0.93
C VAL A 148 3.72 13.26 -1.75
N VAL A 149 3.40 13.30 -3.05
CA VAL A 149 3.62 14.48 -3.92
C VAL A 149 2.84 15.69 -3.41
N MET A 150 1.57 15.50 -3.05
CA MET A 150 0.72 16.53 -2.46
C MET A 150 1.34 17.10 -1.17
N MET A 151 1.80 16.25 -0.26
CA MET A 151 2.44 16.69 0.98
C MET A 151 3.75 17.45 0.72
N ALA A 152 4.54 17.03 -0.28
CA ALA A 152 5.73 17.77 -0.70
C ALA A 152 5.38 19.18 -1.23
N CYS A 153 4.30 19.27 -1.99
CA CYS A 153 3.77 20.56 -2.49
C CYS A 153 3.23 21.43 -1.35
N LEU A 154 2.45 20.85 -0.42
CA LEU A 154 1.93 21.56 0.76
C LEU A 154 3.07 22.07 1.66
N ALA A 155 4.11 21.27 1.90
CA ALA A 155 5.28 21.71 2.66
C ALA A 155 5.95 22.92 2.00
N ARG A 156 6.11 22.91 0.68
CA ARG A 156 6.64 24.05 -0.07
C ARG A 156 5.73 25.28 -0.05
N TRP A 157 4.40 25.07 -0.07
CA TRP A 157 3.46 26.18 0.11
C TRP A 157 3.59 26.80 1.51
N LEU A 158 3.70 25.97 2.54
CA LEU A 158 3.93 26.42 3.92
C LEU A 158 5.26 27.16 4.09
N GLU A 159 6.32 26.74 3.39
CA GLU A 159 7.64 27.36 3.43
C GLU A 159 7.71 28.70 2.68
N ALA A 160 7.18 28.77 1.48
CA ALA A 160 7.42 29.87 0.54
C ALA A 160 6.17 30.70 0.17
N GLY A 161 4.97 30.30 0.60
CA GLY A 161 3.70 30.98 0.26
C GLY A 161 3.34 30.96 -1.23
N ARG A 162 4.06 30.19 -2.07
CA ARG A 162 3.88 30.19 -3.53
C ARG A 162 2.58 29.49 -3.93
N LYS A 163 1.84 30.11 -4.89
CA LYS A 163 0.55 29.58 -5.35
C LYS A 163 0.66 28.28 -6.16
N LEU A 164 1.73 28.11 -6.97
CA LEU A 164 1.89 26.94 -7.82
C LEU A 164 1.96 25.62 -7.04
N PRO A 165 2.76 25.47 -5.95
CA PRO A 165 2.71 24.26 -5.13
C PRO A 165 1.32 23.96 -4.57
N LEU A 166 0.55 24.98 -4.16
CA LEU A 166 -0.81 24.79 -3.66
C LEU A 166 -1.76 24.31 -4.77
N ALA A 167 -1.66 24.90 -5.97
CA ALA A 167 -2.43 24.45 -7.13
C ALA A 167 -2.15 23.00 -7.48
N LEU A 168 -0.86 22.60 -7.48
CA LEU A 168 -0.45 21.21 -7.69
C LEU A 168 -0.97 20.28 -6.58
N ALA A 169 -0.94 20.72 -5.32
CA ALA A 169 -1.50 19.95 -4.20
C ALA A 169 -3.02 19.74 -4.37
N GLY A 170 -3.76 20.76 -4.80
CA GLY A 170 -5.17 20.65 -5.14
C GLY A 170 -5.41 19.64 -6.27
N GLY A 171 -4.64 19.74 -7.35
CA GLY A 171 -4.70 18.78 -8.47
C GLY A 171 -4.43 17.35 -8.05
N CYS A 172 -3.41 17.14 -7.20
CA CYS A 172 -3.14 15.81 -6.62
C CYS A 172 -4.33 15.31 -5.80
N LEU A 173 -4.96 16.16 -4.97
CA LEU A 173 -6.12 15.75 -4.18
C LEU A 173 -7.30 15.33 -5.06
N GLY A 174 -7.55 16.05 -6.17
CA GLY A 174 -8.54 15.65 -7.16
C GLY A 174 -8.22 14.33 -7.85
N LEU A 175 -6.96 14.08 -8.19
CA LEU A 175 -6.53 12.78 -8.74
C LEU A 175 -6.67 11.65 -7.70
N ILE A 176 -6.35 11.89 -6.42
CA ILE A 176 -6.52 10.91 -5.34
C ILE A 176 -8.00 10.52 -5.17
N PHE A 177 -8.94 11.47 -5.34
CA PHE A 177 -10.38 11.18 -5.30
C PHE A 177 -10.79 10.12 -6.33
N LEU A 178 -10.12 10.08 -7.49
CA LEU A 178 -10.35 9.13 -8.58
C LEU A 178 -9.58 7.80 -8.37
N THR A 179 -8.98 7.57 -7.20
CA THR A 179 -8.30 6.33 -6.83
C THR A 179 -9.12 5.53 -5.83
N LYS A 180 -8.77 5.60 -4.55
CA LYS A 180 -9.39 4.81 -3.48
C LYS A 180 -9.85 5.72 -2.35
N PRO A 181 -11.10 5.58 -1.87
CA PRO A 181 -11.69 6.49 -0.87
C PRO A 181 -10.87 6.64 0.41
N GLU A 182 -10.30 5.53 0.94
CA GLU A 182 -9.49 5.58 2.16
C GLU A 182 -8.23 6.42 2.00
N VAL A 183 -7.60 6.39 0.83
CA VAL A 183 -6.42 7.21 0.56
C VAL A 183 -6.81 8.69 0.43
N PHE A 184 -7.96 8.98 -0.18
CA PHE A 184 -8.47 10.35 -0.24
C PHE A 184 -8.75 10.92 1.15
N VAL A 185 -9.46 10.17 2.00
CA VAL A 185 -9.73 10.58 3.39
C VAL A 185 -8.40 10.76 4.14
N GLY A 186 -7.45 9.84 3.93
CA GLY A 186 -6.09 9.97 4.45
C GLY A 186 -5.39 11.25 4.00
N ALA A 187 -5.53 11.64 2.73
CA ALA A 187 -4.91 12.82 2.13
C ALA A 187 -5.56 14.14 2.58
N VAL A 188 -6.84 14.13 2.95
CA VAL A 188 -7.53 15.32 3.51
C VAL A 188 -6.90 15.75 4.83
N ALA A 189 -6.43 14.82 5.68
CA ALA A 189 -5.85 15.15 6.99
C ALA A 189 -4.61 16.06 6.89
N PRO A 190 -3.56 15.74 6.13
CA PRO A 190 -2.42 16.65 5.95
C PRO A 190 -2.82 17.95 5.26
N PHE A 191 -3.80 17.94 4.35
CA PHE A 191 -4.31 19.18 3.74
C PHE A 191 -4.94 20.08 4.80
N ALA A 192 -5.78 19.55 5.67
CA ALA A 192 -6.39 20.27 6.78
C ALA A 192 -5.33 20.84 7.75
N VAL A 193 -4.30 20.04 8.09
CA VAL A 193 -3.17 20.52 8.91
C VAL A 193 -2.45 21.70 8.24
N ALA A 194 -2.20 21.62 6.92
CA ALA A 194 -1.58 22.73 6.19
C ALA A 194 -2.45 24.01 6.24
N VAL A 195 -3.76 23.89 6.11
CA VAL A 195 -4.72 25.01 6.24
C VAL A 195 -4.66 25.60 7.66
N ILE A 196 -4.71 24.76 8.69
CA ILE A 196 -4.63 25.19 10.10
C ILE A 196 -3.33 25.94 10.38
N LEU A 197 -2.21 25.48 9.85
CA LEU A 197 -0.91 26.13 10.00
C LEU A 197 -0.87 27.49 9.29
N GLN A 198 -1.57 27.65 8.17
CA GLN A 198 -1.66 28.93 7.44
C GLN A 198 -2.71 29.89 8.00
N TRP A 199 -3.75 29.39 8.67
CA TRP A 199 -4.82 30.22 9.26
C TRP A 199 -4.27 31.36 10.14
N ARG A 200 -3.20 31.09 10.88
CA ARG A 200 -2.57 32.09 11.76
C ARG A 200 -1.65 33.08 11.04
N ARG A 201 -1.47 32.95 9.73
CA ARG A 201 -0.52 33.74 8.93
C ARG A 201 -1.18 34.55 7.83
N LEU A 202 -2.26 34.04 7.26
CA LEU A 202 -2.97 34.66 6.17
C LEU A 202 -4.21 35.38 6.70
N SER A 203 -4.58 36.45 6.03
CA SER A 203 -5.92 37.05 6.22
C SER A 203 -6.99 36.01 5.82
N VAL A 204 -8.19 36.13 6.38
CA VAL A 204 -9.33 35.26 6.01
C VAL A 204 -9.57 35.28 4.50
N LEU A 205 -9.44 36.42 3.87
CA LEU A 205 -9.63 36.57 2.43
C LEU A 205 -8.54 35.86 1.61
N ASP A 206 -7.28 35.96 2.04
CA ASP A 206 -6.17 35.32 1.33
C ASP A 206 -6.22 33.81 1.50
N LEU A 207 -6.61 33.34 2.68
CA LEU A 207 -6.84 31.91 2.91
C LEU A 207 -8.02 31.40 2.06
N ALA A 208 -9.12 32.14 1.98
CA ALA A 208 -10.25 31.77 1.13
C ALA A 208 -9.84 31.70 -0.35
N LYS A 209 -9.05 32.66 -0.85
CA LYS A 209 -8.48 32.61 -2.21
C LYS A 209 -7.56 31.40 -2.43
N ALA A 210 -6.75 31.07 -1.43
CA ALA A 210 -5.87 29.90 -1.48
C ALA A 210 -6.67 28.60 -1.54
N LEU A 211 -7.71 28.46 -0.71
CA LEU A 211 -8.60 27.31 -0.73
C LEU A 211 -9.38 27.20 -2.05
N LEU A 212 -9.89 28.31 -2.56
CA LEU A 212 -10.57 28.35 -3.87
C LEU A 212 -9.64 27.87 -4.98
N LEU A 213 -8.38 28.33 -5.00
CA LEU A 213 -7.38 27.86 -5.96
C LEU A 213 -7.17 26.34 -5.88
N ALA A 214 -7.01 25.80 -4.67
CA ALA A 214 -6.82 24.38 -4.47
C ALA A 214 -8.04 23.57 -4.93
N VAL A 215 -9.26 24.02 -4.60
CA VAL A 215 -10.52 23.41 -5.02
C VAL A 215 -10.66 23.43 -6.54
N VAL A 216 -10.45 24.57 -7.19
CA VAL A 216 -10.54 24.70 -8.65
C VAL A 216 -9.55 23.76 -9.33
N CYS A 217 -8.29 23.73 -8.87
CA CYS A 217 -7.29 22.82 -9.41
C CYS A 217 -7.62 21.34 -9.14
N GLY A 218 -8.26 21.04 -8.00
CA GLY A 218 -8.74 19.69 -7.69
C GLY A 218 -9.91 19.22 -8.55
N LEU A 219 -10.77 20.15 -8.98
CA LEU A 219 -11.88 19.83 -9.88
C LEU A 219 -11.44 19.57 -11.33
N ILE A 220 -10.28 20.08 -11.75
CA ILE A 220 -9.78 19.89 -13.14
C ILE A 220 -9.70 18.40 -13.53
N PRO A 221 -9.03 17.50 -12.77
CA PRO A 221 -8.98 16.10 -13.15
C PRO A 221 -10.36 15.44 -13.14
N LEU A 222 -11.23 15.79 -12.19
CA LEU A 222 -12.60 15.28 -12.14
C LEU A 222 -13.39 15.68 -13.40
N ALA A 223 -13.29 16.95 -13.79
CA ALA A 223 -13.94 17.47 -14.99
C ALA A 223 -13.39 16.78 -16.26
N GLY A 224 -12.08 16.53 -16.32
CA GLY A 224 -11.46 15.82 -17.45
C GLY A 224 -11.97 14.39 -17.59
N PHE A 225 -12.04 13.64 -16.50
CA PHE A 225 -12.60 12.27 -16.51
C PHE A 225 -14.10 12.28 -16.78
N PHE A 226 -14.85 13.24 -16.22
CA PHE A 226 -16.28 13.41 -16.52
C PHE A 226 -16.50 13.64 -18.03
N ALA A 227 -15.74 14.53 -18.65
CA ALA A 227 -15.83 14.79 -20.09
C ALA A 227 -15.50 13.53 -20.91
N GLY A 228 -14.49 12.75 -20.50
CA GLY A 228 -14.16 11.47 -21.11
C GLY A 228 -15.31 10.46 -21.01
N PHE A 229 -15.90 10.27 -19.83
CA PHE A 229 -17.07 9.38 -19.68
C PHE A 229 -18.30 9.89 -20.42
N ARG A 230 -18.48 11.21 -20.47
CA ARG A 230 -19.62 11.84 -21.17
C ARG A 230 -19.61 11.59 -22.68
N SER A 231 -18.45 11.32 -23.28
CA SER A 231 -18.37 10.94 -24.69
C SER A 231 -18.88 9.53 -24.97
N GLU A 232 -18.94 8.65 -23.95
CA GLU A 232 -19.29 7.24 -24.09
C GLU A 232 -20.65 6.89 -23.44
N MET A 233 -21.14 7.72 -22.50
CA MET A 233 -22.37 7.47 -21.75
C MET A 233 -23.14 8.77 -21.46
N ASN A 234 -24.38 8.66 -20.97
CA ASN A 234 -25.18 9.83 -20.60
C ASN A 234 -24.60 10.56 -19.37
N SER A 235 -25.05 11.80 -19.12
CA SER A 235 -24.47 12.66 -18.05
C SER A 235 -24.67 12.08 -16.65
N ALA A 236 -25.77 11.37 -16.38
CA ALA A 236 -26.03 10.79 -15.06
C ALA A 236 -25.07 9.62 -14.79
N ASP A 237 -24.85 8.77 -15.78
CA ASP A 237 -23.93 7.62 -15.65
C ASP A 237 -22.47 8.08 -15.62
N ALA A 238 -22.10 9.13 -16.39
CA ALA A 238 -20.79 9.76 -16.30
C ALA A 238 -20.50 10.33 -14.90
N ALA A 239 -21.49 10.98 -14.26
CA ALA A 239 -21.37 11.45 -12.88
C ALA A 239 -21.24 10.30 -11.87
N ARG A 240 -21.98 9.21 -12.06
CA ARG A 240 -21.83 7.99 -11.26
C ARG A 240 -20.45 7.36 -11.44
N ALA A 241 -19.91 7.33 -12.65
CA ALA A 241 -18.59 6.79 -12.97
C ALA A 241 -17.46 7.55 -12.25
N ILE A 242 -17.56 8.88 -12.10
CA ILE A 242 -16.62 9.67 -11.30
C ILE A 242 -16.64 9.25 -9.82
N CYS A 243 -17.81 8.85 -9.31
CA CYS A 243 -18.01 8.37 -7.95
C CYS A 243 -17.90 6.84 -7.84
N GLY A 244 -17.40 6.12 -8.87
CA GLY A 244 -17.43 4.67 -8.96
C GLY A 244 -16.87 3.93 -7.74
N ALA A 245 -15.75 4.41 -7.18
CA ALA A 245 -15.16 3.83 -5.96
C ALA A 245 -15.94 4.16 -4.67
N TRP A 246 -16.78 5.19 -4.67
CA TRP A 246 -17.53 5.66 -3.50
C TRP A 246 -18.90 5.00 -3.36
N LEU A 247 -19.56 4.72 -4.49
CA LEU A 247 -20.91 4.16 -4.50
C LEU A 247 -21.00 2.81 -3.79
N PRO A 248 -20.08 1.85 -3.98
CA PRO A 248 -20.11 0.59 -3.24
C PRO A 248 -20.06 0.76 -1.72
N LEU A 249 -19.34 1.78 -1.22
CA LEU A 249 -19.26 2.06 0.22
C LEU A 249 -20.59 2.52 0.81
N LEU A 250 -21.43 3.19 0.01
CA LEU A 250 -22.73 3.69 0.46
C LEU A 250 -23.82 2.61 0.46
N HIS A 251 -23.68 1.58 -0.35
CA HIS A 251 -24.72 0.58 -0.59
C HIS A 251 -24.34 -0.83 -0.13
N SER A 252 -23.06 -1.10 0.18
CA SER A 252 -22.61 -2.45 0.51
C SER A 252 -22.72 -2.77 1.99
N THR A 253 -23.16 -4.00 2.29
CA THR A 253 -23.03 -4.61 3.62
C THR A 253 -21.60 -5.11 3.89
N GLY A 254 -20.70 -4.90 2.95
CA GLY A 254 -19.33 -5.42 2.97
C GLY A 254 -18.55 -5.09 4.24
N LEU A 255 -18.71 -3.90 4.82
CA LEU A 255 -18.04 -3.51 6.07
C LEU A 255 -18.40 -4.37 7.29
N GLN A 256 -19.53 -5.11 7.22
CA GLN A 256 -19.98 -6.01 8.30
C GLN A 256 -19.44 -7.44 8.14
N LEU A 257 -18.77 -7.73 7.02
CA LEU A 257 -18.21 -9.05 6.76
C LEU A 257 -17.12 -9.41 7.80
N PRO A 258 -17.01 -10.68 8.21
CA PRO A 258 -16.06 -11.13 9.21
C PRO A 258 -14.62 -10.71 8.92
N ILE A 259 -14.17 -10.82 7.67
CA ILE A 259 -12.82 -10.37 7.27
C ILE A 259 -12.56 -8.91 7.62
N TYR A 260 -13.48 -7.99 7.30
CA TYR A 260 -13.26 -6.56 7.60
C TYR A 260 -13.32 -6.27 9.09
N ARG A 261 -14.13 -7.02 9.86
CA ARG A 261 -14.14 -6.92 11.32
C ARG A 261 -12.82 -7.42 11.92
N ALA A 262 -12.28 -8.53 11.45
CA ALA A 262 -10.98 -9.06 11.87
C ALA A 262 -9.83 -8.12 11.46
N MET A 263 -9.83 -7.62 10.22
CA MET A 263 -8.82 -6.68 9.72
C MET A 263 -8.79 -5.37 10.48
N THR A 264 -9.95 -4.90 10.96
CA THR A 264 -10.05 -3.67 11.77
C THR A 264 -9.98 -3.93 13.29
N GLY A 265 -9.90 -5.20 13.72
CA GLY A 265 -9.92 -5.58 15.13
C GLY A 265 -11.27 -5.34 15.83
N MET A 266 -12.34 -5.14 15.06
CA MET A 266 -13.70 -5.00 15.59
C MET A 266 -14.33 -6.33 15.99
N ASP A 267 -13.68 -7.43 15.69
CA ASP A 267 -14.01 -8.79 16.17
C ASP A 267 -13.75 -8.94 17.67
N ALA A 268 -12.61 -8.42 18.15
CA ALA A 268 -12.17 -8.50 19.55
C ALA A 268 -11.43 -7.22 20.02
N PRO A 269 -12.08 -6.03 20.06
CA PRO A 269 -11.42 -4.73 20.24
C PRO A 269 -10.55 -4.65 21.50
N TRP A 270 -11.06 -5.14 22.63
CA TRP A 270 -10.35 -5.12 23.91
C TRP A 270 -9.11 -6.02 23.91
N HIS A 271 -9.15 -7.14 23.23
CA HIS A 271 -8.00 -8.03 23.05
C HIS A 271 -6.88 -7.31 22.26
N HIS A 272 -7.22 -6.73 21.11
CA HIS A 272 -6.26 -5.99 20.27
C HIS A 272 -5.68 -4.76 20.98
N ILE A 273 -6.50 -4.01 21.72
CA ILE A 273 -6.01 -2.89 22.54
C ILE A 273 -5.04 -3.37 23.63
N ALA A 274 -5.39 -4.43 24.37
CA ALA A 274 -4.52 -4.99 25.40
C ALA A 274 -3.20 -5.49 24.82
N GLN A 275 -3.26 -6.18 23.68
CA GLN A 275 -2.07 -6.65 22.96
C GLN A 275 -1.18 -5.47 22.54
N ALA A 276 -1.73 -4.43 21.93
CA ALA A 276 -0.98 -3.24 21.53
C ALA A 276 -0.30 -2.55 22.74
N LEU A 277 -1.00 -2.44 23.87
CA LEU A 277 -0.46 -1.87 25.10
C LEU A 277 0.68 -2.71 25.70
N ILE A 278 0.54 -4.04 25.73
CA ILE A 278 1.56 -4.97 26.25
C ILE A 278 2.81 -4.88 25.38
N GLU A 279 2.65 -5.02 24.07
CA GLU A 279 3.77 -5.02 23.12
C GLU A 279 4.47 -3.67 23.08
N PHE A 280 3.73 -2.55 23.07
CA PHE A 280 4.31 -1.21 23.17
C PHE A 280 5.06 -1.01 24.49
N SER A 281 4.50 -1.48 25.62
CA SER A 281 5.16 -1.35 26.92
C SER A 281 6.47 -2.14 26.97
N GLY A 282 6.49 -3.35 26.40
CA GLY A 282 7.70 -4.15 26.23
C GLY A 282 8.76 -3.41 25.42
N LEU A 283 8.37 -2.87 24.25
CA LEU A 283 9.27 -2.07 23.41
C LEU A 283 9.79 -0.81 24.14
N ALA A 284 8.92 -0.10 24.85
CA ALA A 284 9.27 1.10 25.59
C ALA A 284 10.27 0.79 26.72
N VAL A 285 10.10 -0.33 27.43
CA VAL A 285 11.05 -0.79 28.45
C VAL A 285 12.40 -1.11 27.83
N ILE A 286 12.44 -1.86 26.73
CA ILE A 286 13.69 -2.22 26.03
C ILE A 286 14.42 -0.96 25.56
N VAL A 287 13.72 -0.06 24.86
CA VAL A 287 14.29 1.21 24.38
C VAL A 287 14.73 2.09 25.53
N GLY A 288 13.96 2.15 26.63
CA GLY A 288 14.27 2.90 27.84
C GLY A 288 15.52 2.38 28.55
N LEU A 289 15.65 1.06 28.72
CA LEU A 289 16.83 0.41 29.31
C LEU A 289 18.08 0.63 28.44
N CYS A 290 17.95 0.50 27.13
CA CYS A 290 19.02 0.80 26.18
C CYS A 290 19.45 2.28 26.29
N ALA A 291 18.50 3.21 26.32
CA ALA A 291 18.78 4.64 26.49
C ALA A 291 19.49 4.91 27.83
N TRP A 292 18.92 4.39 28.91
CA TRP A 292 19.46 4.58 30.26
C TRP A 292 20.89 4.03 30.40
N ARG A 293 21.16 2.82 29.88
CA ARG A 293 22.46 2.19 30.04
C ARG A 293 23.52 2.78 29.12
N LEU A 294 23.17 3.01 27.83
CA LEU A 294 24.11 3.50 26.83
C LEU A 294 24.50 4.98 26.99
N THR A 295 23.69 5.78 27.69
CA THR A 295 24.02 7.19 27.97
C THR A 295 24.88 7.38 29.23
N ARG A 296 25.18 6.32 29.99
CA ARG A 296 26.02 6.41 31.17
C ARG A 296 27.52 6.42 30.84
N PRO A 297 28.33 7.25 31.51
CA PRO A 297 29.75 7.37 31.19
C PRO A 297 30.59 6.13 31.58
N THR A 298 30.06 5.28 32.47
CA THR A 298 30.75 4.08 33.02
C THR A 298 30.58 2.81 32.14
N LEU A 299 30.12 2.94 30.90
CA LEU A 299 29.86 1.80 30.02
C LEU A 299 31.16 1.16 29.50
N LYS A 300 31.38 -0.12 29.84
CA LYS A 300 32.52 -0.90 29.35
C LYS A 300 32.32 -1.28 27.87
N PRO A 301 33.40 -1.42 27.09
CA PRO A 301 33.29 -1.83 25.67
C PRO A 301 32.53 -3.16 25.47
N LEU A 302 32.78 -4.15 26.31
CA LEU A 302 32.10 -5.46 26.26
C LEU A 302 30.58 -5.33 26.49
N GLU A 303 30.16 -4.52 27.48
CA GLU A 303 28.73 -4.29 27.74
C GLU A 303 28.05 -3.61 26.54
N ARG A 304 28.74 -2.71 25.85
CA ARG A 304 28.23 -2.07 24.62
C ARG A 304 28.00 -3.10 23.53
N VAL A 305 28.95 -4.01 23.30
CA VAL A 305 28.82 -5.11 22.32
C VAL A 305 27.65 -6.03 22.69
N LEU A 306 27.51 -6.39 23.98
CA LEU A 306 26.39 -7.21 24.44
C LEU A 306 25.04 -6.54 24.24
N ILE A 307 24.92 -5.22 24.47
CA ILE A 307 23.67 -4.46 24.22
C ILE A 307 23.37 -4.43 22.73
N PHE A 308 24.36 -4.27 21.86
CA PHE A 308 24.16 -4.29 20.41
C PHE A 308 23.70 -5.68 19.92
N ALA A 309 24.32 -6.75 20.42
CA ALA A 309 23.91 -8.12 20.11
C ALA A 309 22.49 -8.40 20.63
N ALA A 310 22.17 -7.95 21.85
CA ALA A 310 20.82 -8.06 22.42
C ALA A 310 19.78 -7.28 21.60
N ALA A 311 20.09 -6.07 21.13
CA ALA A 311 19.19 -5.27 20.30
C ALA A 311 18.87 -6.01 18.99
N GLY A 312 19.87 -6.61 18.33
CA GLY A 312 19.66 -7.44 17.14
C GLY A 312 18.83 -8.70 17.45
N GLY A 313 19.17 -9.43 18.50
CA GLY A 313 18.45 -10.64 18.90
C GLY A 313 17.00 -10.39 19.31
N VAL A 314 16.73 -9.32 20.04
CA VAL A 314 15.36 -8.90 20.39
C VAL A 314 14.56 -8.56 19.13
N SER A 315 15.13 -7.82 18.18
CA SER A 315 14.44 -7.47 16.94
C SER A 315 14.04 -8.69 16.13
N VAL A 316 14.91 -9.70 16.06
CA VAL A 316 14.61 -10.96 15.37
C VAL A 316 13.46 -11.71 16.04
N ASN A 317 13.34 -11.68 17.38
CA ASN A 317 12.27 -12.36 18.10
C ASN A 317 10.99 -11.54 18.25
N TYR A 318 11.09 -10.20 18.30
CA TYR A 318 9.94 -9.32 18.49
C TYR A 318 8.90 -9.43 17.36
N GLY A 319 9.33 -9.74 16.15
CA GLY A 319 8.45 -9.96 15.01
C GLY A 319 7.88 -8.66 14.40
N TRP A 320 7.54 -8.76 13.13
CA TRP A 320 6.95 -7.64 12.38
C TRP A 320 5.46 -7.42 12.72
N GLN A 321 4.75 -8.46 13.21
CA GLN A 321 3.37 -8.33 13.66
C GLN A 321 3.29 -7.43 14.89
N SER A 322 4.10 -7.71 15.92
CA SER A 322 4.20 -6.88 17.12
C SER A 322 4.63 -5.45 16.81
N ALA A 323 5.51 -5.25 15.82
CA ALA A 323 5.85 -3.92 15.36
C ALA A 323 4.62 -3.18 14.81
N GLY A 324 3.73 -3.87 14.10
CA GLY A 324 2.46 -3.32 13.61
C GLY A 324 1.56 -2.83 14.74
N HIS A 325 1.33 -3.66 15.77
CA HIS A 325 0.46 -3.32 16.91
C HIS A 325 0.95 -2.11 17.71
N CYS A 326 2.27 -1.84 17.72
CA CYS A 326 2.84 -0.68 18.40
C CYS A 326 2.64 0.65 17.65
N LEU A 327 2.33 0.64 16.35
CA LEU A 327 2.32 1.85 15.51
C LEU A 327 1.43 2.98 16.04
N PRO A 328 0.19 2.76 16.53
CA PRO A 328 -0.64 3.85 17.04
C PRO A 328 0.02 4.62 18.18
N LEU A 329 0.58 3.89 19.15
CA LEU A 329 1.22 4.49 20.32
C LEU A 329 2.55 5.17 19.96
N LEU A 330 3.33 4.57 19.05
CA LEU A 330 4.54 5.20 18.51
C LEU A 330 4.23 6.51 17.77
N LEU A 331 3.13 6.57 17.01
CA LEU A 331 2.69 7.81 16.38
C LEU A 331 2.31 8.89 17.40
N VAL A 332 1.61 8.52 18.48
CA VAL A 332 1.28 9.46 19.57
C VAL A 332 2.56 10.03 20.16
N VAL A 333 3.54 9.17 20.49
CA VAL A 333 4.84 9.62 21.01
C VAL A 333 5.56 10.52 20.00
N ALA A 334 5.56 10.15 18.71
CA ALA A 334 6.16 10.96 17.66
C ALA A 334 5.51 12.34 17.55
N ALA A 335 4.19 12.43 17.65
CA ALA A 335 3.45 13.69 17.59
C ALA A 335 3.76 14.57 18.83
N ILE A 336 3.85 13.98 20.02
CA ILE A 336 4.23 14.70 21.27
C ILE A 336 5.65 15.26 21.14
N LEU A 337 6.62 14.45 20.70
CA LEU A 337 8.00 14.90 20.56
C LEU A 337 8.16 15.91 19.42
N TRP A 338 7.48 15.72 18.29
CA TRP A 338 7.44 16.70 17.21
C TRP A 338 6.88 18.05 17.70
N ARG A 339 5.75 18.04 18.45
CA ARG A 339 5.16 19.27 19.03
C ARG A 339 6.14 19.99 19.95
N ARG A 340 6.94 19.24 20.74
CA ARG A 340 7.98 19.81 21.60
C ARG A 340 9.09 20.47 20.79
N GLU A 341 9.58 19.82 19.73
CA GLU A 341 10.58 20.41 18.82
C GLU A 341 10.03 21.65 18.12
N TRP A 342 8.76 21.61 17.70
CA TRP A 342 8.06 22.74 17.12
C TRP A 342 8.04 23.94 18.05
N ARG A 343 7.66 23.76 19.32
CA ARG A 343 7.63 24.83 20.32
C ARG A 343 9.02 25.42 20.58
N ARG A 344 10.06 24.60 20.66
CA ARG A 344 11.45 25.04 20.86
C ARG A 344 11.93 25.91 19.71
N SER A 345 11.70 25.45 18.47
CA SER A 345 12.07 26.23 17.28
C SER A 345 11.41 27.61 17.27
N PHE A 346 10.20 27.71 17.83
CA PHE A 346 9.46 28.97 17.93
C PHE A 346 10.03 29.89 19.01
N GLN A 347 10.38 29.37 20.19
CA GLN A 347 10.92 30.16 21.30
C GLN A 347 12.31 30.73 20.96
N PHE A 348 13.16 30.00 20.28
CA PHE A 348 14.47 30.49 19.82
C PHE A 348 14.34 31.63 18.81
N SER A 349 13.34 31.59 17.93
CA SER A 349 13.07 32.68 16.98
C SER A 349 12.63 33.99 17.65
N VAL A 350 11.85 33.90 18.73
CA VAL A 350 11.33 35.08 19.44
C VAL A 350 12.40 35.74 20.32
N SER A 351 13.28 34.96 20.96
CA SER A 351 14.32 35.47 21.86
C SER A 351 15.50 36.14 21.14
N SER A 352 15.70 35.87 19.84
CA SER A 352 16.76 36.49 19.04
C SER A 352 16.37 37.80 18.34
N PHE A 353 15.11 38.26 18.48
CA PHE A 353 14.60 39.45 17.84
C PHE A 353 14.24 40.57 18.83
N GLN A 354 15.23 41.35 19.19
CA GLN A 354 15.06 42.66 19.81
C GLN A 354 15.16 43.82 18.78
N THR A 355 14.62 43.68 17.58
CA THR A 355 14.51 44.84 16.66
C THR A 355 13.39 44.68 15.64
N GLU A 356 12.73 45.76 15.35
CA GLU A 356 11.47 46.11 14.69
C GLU A 356 11.23 45.64 13.22
N HIS A 357 11.81 44.58 12.72
CA HIS A 357 11.48 44.09 11.39
C HIS A 357 11.11 42.59 11.41
N LEU A 358 9.95 42.25 11.98
CA LEU A 358 9.28 40.96 11.85
C LEU A 358 8.76 40.75 10.40
N LYS A 359 9.66 40.78 9.41
CA LYS A 359 9.36 40.35 8.04
C LYS A 359 9.80 38.91 7.83
N LEU A 360 8.79 38.04 7.74
CA LEU A 360 8.62 36.82 6.91
C LEU A 360 9.82 35.88 6.59
N GLU A 361 11.07 36.14 6.95
CA GLU A 361 12.23 35.38 6.45
C GLU A 361 12.61 34.12 7.24
N THR A 362 12.01 33.87 8.40
CA THR A 362 12.48 32.81 9.34
C THR A 362 11.63 31.54 9.39
N TRP A 363 10.66 31.37 8.51
CA TRP A 363 9.75 30.21 8.53
C TRP A 363 10.15 29.07 7.59
N ASN A 364 11.39 28.95 7.21
CA ASN A 364 11.90 27.80 6.48
C ASN A 364 12.07 26.60 7.45
N SER A 365 10.96 26.18 8.05
CA SER A 365 10.98 25.16 9.09
C SER A 365 10.99 23.75 8.50
N PRO A 366 12.04 22.96 8.75
CA PRO A 366 12.09 21.57 8.32
C PRO A 366 11.01 20.70 9.00
N LEU A 367 10.24 21.28 9.93
CA LEU A 367 9.20 20.58 10.69
C LEU A 367 7.81 20.55 10.01
N PHE A 368 7.60 21.27 8.91
CA PHE A 368 6.31 21.24 8.20
C PHE A 368 6.01 19.87 7.62
N PHE A 369 6.95 19.29 6.87
CA PHE A 369 6.74 17.98 6.27
C PHE A 369 6.44 16.88 7.31
N PRO A 370 7.17 16.74 8.43
CA PRO A 370 6.82 15.78 9.49
C PRO A 370 5.41 15.96 10.06
N ALA A 371 4.91 17.19 10.18
CA ALA A 371 3.53 17.43 10.63
C ALA A 371 2.51 16.85 9.66
N LEU A 372 2.69 17.12 8.37
CA LEU A 372 1.81 16.62 7.30
C LEU A 372 1.90 15.09 7.23
N TRP A 373 3.11 14.55 7.33
CA TRP A 373 3.37 13.11 7.30
C TRP A 373 2.72 12.39 8.49
N LEU A 374 2.84 12.91 9.69
CA LEU A 374 2.19 12.35 10.89
C LEU A 374 0.66 12.37 10.76
N ALA A 375 0.08 13.48 10.27
CA ALA A 375 -1.36 13.56 10.03
C ALA A 375 -1.84 12.50 9.02
N PHE A 376 -1.10 12.31 7.92
CA PHE A 376 -1.37 11.28 6.95
C PHE A 376 -1.24 9.88 7.54
N SER A 377 -0.19 9.63 8.34
CA SER A 377 0.05 8.37 9.02
C SER A 377 -1.10 7.99 9.98
N PHE A 378 -1.57 8.94 10.79
CA PHE A 378 -2.73 8.73 11.67
C PHE A 378 -4.00 8.41 10.88
N ALA A 379 -4.27 9.18 9.83
CA ALA A 379 -5.50 9.03 9.07
C ALA A 379 -5.57 7.69 8.31
N LEU A 380 -4.46 7.24 7.70
CA LEU A 380 -4.43 5.93 7.06
C LEU A 380 -4.46 4.78 8.07
N LEU A 381 -3.72 4.89 9.18
CA LEU A 381 -3.70 3.87 10.21
C LEU A 381 -5.07 3.68 10.85
N ALA A 382 -5.90 4.74 10.94
CA ALA A 382 -7.25 4.67 11.46
C ALA A 382 -8.16 3.69 10.68
N LYS A 383 -7.88 3.42 9.40
CA LYS A 383 -8.60 2.41 8.61
C LYS A 383 -8.35 0.99 9.13
N LEU A 384 -7.18 0.72 9.72
CA LEU A 384 -6.84 -0.57 10.34
C LEU A 384 -7.41 -0.70 11.77
N GLY A 385 -8.00 0.37 12.32
CA GLY A 385 -8.70 0.36 13.60
C GLY A 385 -7.84 -0.12 14.76
N PHE A 386 -8.30 -1.15 15.46
CA PHE A 386 -7.65 -1.73 16.65
C PHE A 386 -6.64 -2.84 16.30
N ASN A 387 -6.57 -3.29 15.04
CA ASN A 387 -5.65 -4.32 14.58
C ASN A 387 -4.65 -3.79 13.53
N PRO A 388 -3.78 -2.82 13.88
CA PRO A 388 -2.78 -2.31 12.96
C PRO A 388 -1.70 -3.36 12.69
N HIS A 389 -1.46 -3.63 11.42
CA HIS A 389 -0.49 -4.63 10.94
C HIS A 389 0.22 -4.11 9.69
N ILE A 390 1.42 -4.62 9.40
CA ILE A 390 2.22 -4.22 8.22
C ILE A 390 2.13 -5.21 7.06
N SER A 391 1.40 -6.31 7.21
CA SER A 391 1.05 -7.26 6.14
C SER A 391 -0.30 -6.93 5.53
N HIS A 392 -0.72 -7.67 4.52
CA HIS A 392 -2.01 -7.51 3.86
C HIS A 392 -2.24 -6.03 3.44
N TYR A 393 -3.39 -5.43 3.73
CA TYR A 393 -3.64 -3.99 3.48
C TYR A 393 -2.65 -3.05 4.18
N GLY A 394 -2.06 -3.50 5.28
CA GLY A 394 -1.07 -2.74 6.04
C GLY A 394 0.20 -2.41 5.27
N VAL A 395 0.56 -3.17 4.25
CA VAL A 395 1.67 -2.86 3.34
C VAL A 395 1.55 -1.44 2.78
N PHE A 396 0.33 -0.97 2.56
CA PHE A 396 0.03 0.38 2.10
C PHE A 396 -0.40 1.30 3.26
N LEU A 397 -1.40 0.89 4.05
CA LEU A 397 -2.04 1.74 5.04
C LEU A 397 -1.19 1.98 6.29
N ALA A 398 -0.39 1.00 6.71
CA ALA A 398 0.52 1.15 7.86
C ALA A 398 1.91 1.67 7.47
N MET A 399 2.27 1.68 6.17
CA MET A 399 3.60 2.12 5.72
C MET A 399 3.97 3.51 6.23
N PRO A 400 3.13 4.57 6.12
CA PRO A 400 3.51 5.89 6.61
C PRO A 400 3.76 5.92 8.13
N ALA A 401 2.97 5.16 8.89
CA ALA A 401 3.15 5.02 10.34
C ALA A 401 4.45 4.28 10.69
N PHE A 402 4.79 3.23 9.95
CA PHE A 402 6.03 2.48 10.12
C PHE A 402 7.26 3.36 9.85
N LEU A 403 7.24 4.16 8.78
CA LEU A 403 8.30 5.13 8.51
C LEU A 403 8.38 6.24 9.57
N SER A 404 7.22 6.64 10.12
CA SER A 404 7.17 7.58 11.26
C SER A 404 7.81 7.00 12.53
N ALA A 405 7.63 5.70 12.79
CA ALA A 405 8.26 5.02 13.92
C ALA A 405 9.80 5.02 13.78
N ILE A 406 10.33 4.82 12.59
CA ILE A 406 11.77 4.92 12.31
C ILE A 406 12.26 6.36 12.54
N TYR A 407 11.51 7.35 12.05
CA TYR A 407 11.83 8.77 12.29
C TYR A 407 11.80 9.13 13.78
N LEU A 408 10.82 8.61 14.53
CA LEU A 408 10.76 8.76 15.98
C LEU A 408 12.02 8.19 16.65
N LEU A 409 12.34 6.94 16.40
CA LEU A 409 13.38 6.20 17.11
C LEU A 409 14.80 6.69 16.78
N LEU A 410 15.07 7.06 15.52
CA LEU A 410 16.41 7.50 15.09
C LEU A 410 16.63 9.01 15.13
N HIS A 411 15.57 9.82 15.16
CA HIS A 411 15.70 11.28 15.09
C HIS A 411 15.08 12.01 16.29
N LEU A 412 13.76 11.86 16.51
CA LEU A 412 13.07 12.62 17.55
C LEU A 412 13.47 12.21 18.96
N LEU A 413 13.53 10.90 19.23
CA LEU A 413 13.86 10.38 20.56
C LEU A 413 15.31 10.71 20.97
N PRO A 414 16.35 10.51 20.14
CA PRO A 414 17.71 10.95 20.48
C PRO A 414 17.81 12.45 20.76
N ARG A 415 17.14 13.30 19.98
CA ARG A 415 17.09 14.76 20.23
C ARG A 415 16.40 15.09 21.54
N PHE A 416 15.35 14.37 21.87
CA PHE A 416 14.68 14.52 23.17
C PHE A 416 15.62 14.20 24.33
N LEU A 417 16.42 13.14 24.22
CA LEU A 417 17.39 12.72 25.24
C LEU A 417 18.59 13.68 25.36
N GLN A 418 18.96 14.39 24.27
CA GLN A 418 20.03 15.42 24.28
C GLN A 418 19.64 16.70 24.97
N SER A 419 18.35 16.95 25.16
CA SER A 419 17.88 18.22 25.68
C SER A 419 18.40 18.43 27.09
N PRO A 420 19.07 19.56 27.40
CA PRO A 420 19.49 19.88 28.78
C PRO A 420 18.23 19.84 29.66
N ARG A 421 18.30 19.09 30.75
CA ARG A 421 17.32 19.23 31.83
C ARG A 421 17.39 20.69 32.30
N PRO A 422 16.27 21.37 32.59
CA PRO A 422 16.34 22.65 33.25
C PRO A 422 17.16 22.44 34.54
N GLU A 423 18.34 23.01 34.56
CA GLU A 423 19.12 23.07 35.82
C GLU A 423 18.27 23.89 36.80
N VAL A 424 17.86 23.23 37.86
CA VAL A 424 17.43 23.95 39.09
C VAL A 424 18.67 24.72 39.51
N HIS A 425 18.69 26.02 39.24
CA HIS A 425 19.73 26.92 39.67
C HIS A 425 19.75 26.89 41.20
N SER A 426 20.61 26.05 41.80
CA SER A 426 21.20 26.31 43.08
C SER A 426 22.48 27.10 42.80
N PRO A 427 22.64 28.29 43.37
CA PRO A 427 23.87 29.06 43.22
C PRO A 427 24.97 28.35 44.03
N GLN A 428 25.85 27.62 43.37
CA GLN A 428 27.12 27.20 43.92
C GLN A 428 28.26 27.90 43.20
N PRO A 429 29.16 28.58 43.92
CA PRO A 429 30.31 29.22 43.32
C PRO A 429 31.42 28.20 43.06
N ASP A 430 32.16 28.47 41.94
CA ASP A 430 33.51 28.01 41.63
C ASP A 430 33.78 26.50 41.55
N ARG A 431 33.52 25.90 40.35
CA ARG A 431 34.24 24.72 39.91
C ARG A 431 34.97 24.98 38.56
N PRO A 432 36.20 24.43 38.38
CA PRO A 432 37.01 24.67 37.19
C PRO A 432 36.34 24.19 35.91
N SER A 433 36.61 24.89 34.80
CA SER A 433 36.00 24.75 33.45
C SER A 433 36.20 23.39 32.76
N ASP A 434 37.05 22.50 33.25
CA ASP A 434 37.38 21.23 32.59
C ASP A 434 36.36 20.12 32.83
N ALA A 435 35.62 20.15 33.94
CA ALA A 435 34.57 19.15 34.22
C ALA A 435 33.35 19.27 33.30
N GLY A 436 33.07 20.46 32.77
CA GLY A 436 31.95 20.70 31.83
C GLY A 436 32.21 20.14 30.45
N GLN A 437 33.45 20.19 29.94
CA GLN A 437 33.79 19.64 28.62
C GLN A 437 33.79 18.11 28.59
N ILE A 438 34.29 17.45 29.64
CA ILE A 438 34.26 15.98 29.77
C ILE A 438 32.83 15.46 29.86
N GLY A 439 31.92 16.16 30.55
CA GLY A 439 30.50 15.80 30.62
C GLY A 439 29.79 15.86 29.28
N LEU A 440 30.06 16.86 28.45
CA LEU A 440 29.48 17.00 27.11
C LEU A 440 29.97 15.91 26.13
N TRP A 441 31.26 15.55 26.18
CA TRP A 441 31.84 14.48 25.33
C TRP A 441 31.25 13.09 25.65
N THR A 442 31.02 12.79 26.93
CA THR A 442 30.49 11.50 27.39
C THR A 442 29.00 11.34 27.01
N VAL A 443 28.21 12.41 27.08
CA VAL A 443 26.80 12.41 26.66
C VAL A 443 26.66 12.22 25.13
N ASP A 444 27.49 12.89 24.32
CA ASP A 444 27.48 12.76 22.85
C ASP A 444 27.90 11.34 22.41
N CYS A 445 28.90 10.75 23.05
CA CYS A 445 29.34 9.38 22.78
C CYS A 445 28.28 8.34 23.17
N GLY A 446 27.59 8.54 24.30
CA GLY A 446 26.50 7.68 24.76
C GLY A 446 25.30 7.72 23.81
N LEU A 447 24.96 8.89 23.32
CA LEU A 447 23.85 9.06 22.38
C LEU A 447 24.13 8.45 21.00
N LYS A 448 25.37 8.54 20.52
CA LYS A 448 25.79 7.84 19.29
C LYS A 448 25.67 6.33 19.45
N SER A 449 26.04 5.79 20.62
CA SER A 449 25.87 4.36 20.94
C SER A 449 24.41 3.95 21.02
N PHE A 450 23.54 4.77 21.60
CA PHE A 450 22.10 4.52 21.62
C PHE A 450 21.51 4.49 20.20
N ARG A 451 21.83 5.48 19.36
CA ARG A 451 21.39 5.48 17.95
C ARG A 451 21.89 4.27 17.19
N ALA A 452 23.12 3.82 17.43
CA ALA A 452 23.68 2.62 16.82
C ALA A 452 22.89 1.36 17.26
N ALA A 453 22.53 1.22 18.53
CA ALA A 453 21.71 0.11 19.01
C ALA A 453 20.33 0.08 18.34
N ILE A 454 19.66 1.23 18.25
CA ILE A 454 18.37 1.36 17.54
C ILE A 454 18.52 1.05 16.05
N LEU A 455 19.60 1.50 15.42
CA LEU A 455 19.85 1.19 14.00
C LEU A 455 20.05 -0.33 13.79
N ILE A 456 20.81 -1.00 14.67
CA ILE A 456 20.99 -2.46 14.65
C ILE A 456 19.64 -3.16 14.83
N PHE A 457 18.82 -2.72 15.78
CA PHE A 457 17.47 -3.25 16.00
C PHE A 457 16.62 -3.15 14.72
N LEU A 458 16.56 -1.99 14.08
CA LEU A 458 15.76 -1.76 12.88
C LEU A 458 16.30 -2.57 11.68
N LEU A 459 17.62 -2.59 11.46
CA LEU A 459 18.22 -3.33 10.36
C LEU A 459 18.06 -4.84 10.52
N ALA A 460 18.16 -5.38 11.74
CA ALA A 460 17.90 -6.79 12.02
C ALA A 460 16.42 -7.17 11.72
N GLY A 461 15.47 -6.29 12.07
CA GLY A 461 14.07 -6.47 11.72
C GLY A 461 13.82 -6.46 10.22
N LEU A 462 14.42 -5.52 9.49
CA LEU A 462 14.34 -5.46 8.03
C LEU A 462 14.98 -6.69 7.36
N ALA A 463 16.13 -7.14 7.87
CA ALA A 463 16.77 -8.36 7.39
C ALA A 463 15.87 -9.58 7.61
N ARG A 464 15.22 -9.70 8.77
CA ARG A 464 14.25 -10.76 9.04
C ARG A 464 13.07 -10.72 8.06
N LEU A 465 12.48 -9.54 7.79
CA LEU A 465 11.42 -9.40 6.78
C LEU A 465 11.88 -9.86 5.40
N THR A 466 13.10 -9.48 5.01
CA THR A 466 13.71 -9.89 3.75
C THR A 466 13.90 -11.42 3.68
N ILE A 467 14.41 -12.03 4.76
CA ILE A 467 14.59 -13.49 4.85
C ILE A 467 13.24 -14.20 4.77
N HIS A 468 12.25 -13.75 5.54
CA HIS A 468 10.89 -14.32 5.50
C HIS A 468 10.30 -14.24 4.10
N SER A 469 10.39 -13.10 3.44
CA SER A 469 9.94 -12.92 2.07
C SER A 469 10.70 -13.81 1.08
N SER A 470 12.01 -14.02 1.28
CA SER A 470 12.81 -14.87 0.40
C SER A 470 12.38 -16.33 0.44
N LEU A 471 11.85 -16.82 1.57
CA LEU A 471 11.31 -18.19 1.66
C LEU A 471 10.13 -18.36 0.71
N PHE A 472 9.18 -17.45 0.68
CA PHE A 472 8.09 -17.49 -0.31
C PHE A 472 8.60 -17.45 -1.76
N TYR A 473 9.64 -16.67 -2.03
CA TYR A 473 10.18 -16.59 -3.39
C TYR A 473 10.97 -17.83 -3.80
N THR A 474 11.61 -18.52 -2.86
CA THR A 474 12.32 -19.80 -3.17
C THR A 474 11.36 -20.90 -3.53
N ASP A 475 10.16 -20.91 -2.95
CA ASP A 475 9.12 -21.90 -3.22
C ASP A 475 8.37 -21.66 -4.54
N LYS A 476 8.69 -20.56 -5.25
CA LYS A 476 8.11 -20.21 -6.53
C LYS A 476 9.09 -20.49 -7.67
N ASP A 477 8.80 -21.52 -8.45
CA ASP A 477 9.60 -21.93 -9.63
C ASP A 477 8.74 -22.30 -10.85
N PHE A 478 7.42 -22.46 -10.67
CA PHE A 478 6.51 -22.88 -11.75
C PHE A 478 6.08 -21.70 -12.63
N PRO A 479 6.35 -21.72 -13.96
CA PRO A 479 5.98 -20.65 -14.86
C PRO A 479 4.49 -20.72 -15.25
N LEU A 480 3.79 -19.57 -15.19
CA LEU A 480 2.45 -19.36 -15.70
C LEU A 480 2.45 -18.22 -16.72
N GLY A 481 1.81 -18.43 -17.88
CA GLY A 481 1.84 -17.49 -19.00
C GLY A 481 3.12 -17.55 -19.82
N SER A 482 3.25 -16.71 -20.83
CA SER A 482 4.35 -16.71 -21.77
C SER A 482 4.87 -15.30 -22.07
N GLY A 483 6.09 -15.20 -22.59
CA GLY A 483 6.67 -13.94 -23.03
C GLY A 483 6.64 -12.84 -21.98
N GLY A 484 6.05 -11.71 -22.32
CA GLY A 484 5.89 -10.55 -21.46
C GLY A 484 4.86 -10.72 -20.33
N ASP A 485 3.99 -11.72 -20.43
CA ASP A 485 2.92 -12.02 -19.45
C ASP A 485 3.30 -13.15 -18.49
N ARG A 486 4.53 -13.69 -18.60
CA ARG A 486 5.00 -14.76 -17.73
C ARG A 486 5.14 -14.28 -16.30
N ILE A 487 4.52 -15.01 -15.35
CA ILE A 487 4.76 -14.95 -13.90
C ILE A 487 5.34 -16.28 -13.42
N VAL A 488 5.91 -16.29 -12.21
CA VAL A 488 6.42 -17.50 -11.55
C VAL A 488 5.63 -17.72 -10.28
N THR A 489 4.93 -18.84 -10.23
CA THR A 489 4.05 -19.28 -9.13
C THR A 489 4.72 -20.35 -8.30
N TYR A 490 4.08 -20.77 -7.23
CA TYR A 490 4.59 -21.86 -6.37
C TYR A 490 4.80 -23.17 -7.14
N ASP A 491 5.80 -23.97 -6.69
CA ASP A 491 5.91 -25.38 -7.07
C ASP A 491 4.56 -26.06 -6.84
N PRO A 492 4.04 -26.83 -7.82
CA PRO A 492 2.75 -27.52 -7.69
C PRO A 492 2.61 -28.44 -6.46
N LYS A 493 3.74 -28.87 -5.87
CA LYS A 493 3.74 -29.64 -4.62
C LYS A 493 3.45 -28.79 -3.38
N VAL A 494 3.73 -27.48 -3.46
CA VAL A 494 3.46 -26.50 -2.39
C VAL A 494 2.05 -25.93 -2.58
N ASP A 495 1.74 -25.45 -3.79
CA ASP A 495 0.43 -24.92 -4.17
C ASP A 495 0.12 -25.24 -5.64
N PRO A 496 -0.90 -26.07 -5.93
CA PRO A 496 -1.25 -26.48 -7.28
C PRO A 496 -1.91 -25.40 -8.13
N THR A 497 -2.25 -24.23 -7.56
CA THR A 497 -3.02 -23.17 -8.21
C THR A 497 -2.39 -22.73 -9.53
N GLY A 498 -1.10 -22.43 -9.56
CA GLY A 498 -0.39 -21.99 -10.75
C GLY A 498 -0.40 -23.03 -11.87
N ALA A 499 -0.16 -24.30 -11.54
CA ALA A 499 -0.16 -25.40 -12.49
C ALA A 499 -1.56 -25.68 -13.06
N ALA A 500 -2.59 -25.63 -12.21
CA ALA A 500 -3.97 -25.81 -12.65
C ALA A 500 -4.42 -24.65 -13.56
N MET A 501 -4.05 -23.41 -13.24
CA MET A 501 -4.31 -22.23 -14.08
C MET A 501 -3.61 -22.34 -15.45
N ALA A 502 -2.34 -22.82 -15.48
CA ALA A 502 -1.61 -23.04 -16.72
C ALA A 502 -2.28 -24.11 -17.60
N SER A 503 -2.70 -25.21 -16.98
CA SER A 503 -3.40 -26.29 -17.68
C SER A 503 -4.76 -25.85 -18.21
N ALA A 504 -5.52 -25.06 -17.43
CA ALA A 504 -6.80 -24.50 -17.87
C ALA A 504 -6.62 -23.50 -19.02
N ALA A 505 -5.61 -22.63 -18.95
CA ALA A 505 -5.28 -21.71 -20.03
C ALA A 505 -4.93 -22.45 -21.33
N ALA A 506 -4.07 -23.46 -21.27
CA ALA A 506 -3.69 -24.28 -22.40
C ALA A 506 -4.90 -25.02 -23.02
N TRP A 507 -5.78 -25.57 -22.17
CA TRP A 507 -7.01 -26.22 -22.65
C TRP A 507 -7.92 -25.23 -23.38
N ILE A 508 -8.14 -24.03 -22.80
CA ILE A 508 -8.98 -22.98 -23.42
C ILE A 508 -8.40 -22.55 -24.77
N GLU A 509 -7.09 -22.29 -24.84
CA GLU A 509 -6.43 -21.88 -26.09
C GLU A 509 -6.55 -22.93 -27.18
N THR A 510 -6.47 -24.21 -26.84
CA THR A 510 -6.51 -25.33 -27.80
C THR A 510 -7.93 -25.69 -28.20
N ASN A 511 -8.91 -25.62 -27.30
CA ASN A 511 -10.24 -26.22 -27.51
C ASN A 511 -11.36 -25.17 -27.73
N THR A 512 -11.04 -23.87 -27.68
CA THR A 512 -12.02 -22.80 -27.89
C THR A 512 -11.57 -21.83 -28.97
N ALA A 513 -12.52 -21.28 -29.75
CA ALA A 513 -12.20 -20.27 -30.74
C ALA A 513 -11.63 -18.99 -30.04
N PRO A 514 -10.72 -18.25 -30.71
CA PRO A 514 -10.19 -16.99 -30.16
C PRO A 514 -11.28 -15.96 -29.84
N THR A 515 -12.43 -16.03 -30.46
CA THR A 515 -13.61 -15.17 -30.27
C THR A 515 -14.56 -15.67 -29.19
N SER A 516 -14.37 -16.90 -28.69
CA SER A 516 -15.22 -17.45 -27.62
C SER A 516 -15.14 -16.61 -26.36
N THR A 517 -16.25 -16.48 -25.67
CA THR A 517 -16.38 -15.75 -24.42
C THR A 517 -16.19 -16.69 -23.23
N LEU A 518 -15.64 -16.16 -22.14
CA LEU A 518 -15.32 -16.92 -20.93
C LEU A 518 -15.65 -16.10 -19.68
N ALA A 519 -16.40 -16.67 -18.75
CA ALA A 519 -16.51 -16.14 -17.39
C ALA A 519 -15.76 -17.04 -16.40
N ALA A 520 -15.01 -16.47 -15.47
CA ALA A 520 -14.35 -17.20 -14.38
C ALA A 520 -15.11 -16.96 -13.07
N LEU A 521 -15.56 -18.03 -12.43
CA LEU A 521 -16.38 -18.00 -11.21
C LEU A 521 -15.70 -18.76 -10.06
N PRO A 522 -15.76 -18.27 -8.83
CA PRO A 522 -16.17 -16.93 -8.41
C PRO A 522 -15.10 -15.89 -8.64
N GLN A 523 -13.85 -16.29 -8.91
CA GLN A 523 -12.69 -15.45 -9.14
C GLN A 523 -11.76 -16.11 -10.17
N GLY A 524 -10.94 -15.34 -10.90
CA GLY A 524 -9.99 -15.92 -11.88
C GLY A 524 -9.84 -15.12 -13.15
N SER A 525 -10.04 -13.80 -13.11
CA SER A 525 -9.86 -12.90 -14.26
C SER A 525 -8.45 -12.95 -14.88
N MET A 526 -7.45 -13.49 -14.18
CA MET A 526 -6.15 -13.83 -14.73
C MET A 526 -6.26 -14.82 -15.89
N LEU A 527 -7.17 -15.81 -15.80
CA LEU A 527 -7.42 -16.77 -16.88
C LEU A 527 -7.95 -16.09 -18.14
N ASN A 528 -8.89 -15.14 -17.96
CA ASN A 528 -9.37 -14.30 -19.07
C ASN A 528 -8.23 -13.49 -19.72
N TYR A 529 -7.38 -12.89 -18.88
CA TYR A 529 -6.25 -12.08 -19.37
C TYR A 529 -5.23 -12.93 -20.12
N LEU A 530 -4.81 -14.06 -19.59
CA LEU A 530 -3.81 -14.92 -20.22
C LEU A 530 -4.29 -15.50 -21.54
N THR A 531 -5.54 -15.99 -21.59
CA THR A 531 -6.12 -16.62 -22.79
C THR A 531 -6.71 -15.61 -23.77
N ARG A 532 -6.76 -14.32 -23.39
CA ARG A 532 -7.43 -13.27 -24.18
C ARG A 532 -8.89 -13.58 -24.51
N ARG A 533 -9.60 -14.27 -23.60
CA ARG A 533 -11.04 -14.52 -23.70
C ARG A 533 -11.81 -13.46 -22.91
N ILE A 534 -12.76 -12.82 -23.59
CA ILE A 534 -13.57 -11.74 -23.00
C ILE A 534 -14.69 -12.35 -22.18
N ASN A 535 -14.91 -11.83 -20.98
CA ASN A 535 -16.15 -12.05 -20.25
C ASN A 535 -17.23 -11.14 -20.86
N PRO A 536 -18.36 -11.68 -21.36
CA PRO A 536 -19.42 -10.90 -21.99
C PRO A 536 -20.30 -10.15 -20.97
N THR A 537 -20.15 -10.47 -19.66
CA THR A 537 -20.81 -9.75 -18.58
C THR A 537 -19.92 -8.65 -18.01
N PRO A 538 -20.46 -7.60 -17.40
CA PRO A 538 -19.63 -6.59 -16.76
C PRO A 538 -18.79 -7.12 -15.60
N CYS A 539 -19.23 -8.15 -14.88
CA CYS A 539 -18.59 -8.67 -13.68
C CYS A 539 -17.18 -9.22 -13.97
N VAL A 540 -16.19 -8.80 -13.18
CA VAL A 540 -14.79 -9.24 -13.32
C VAL A 540 -14.44 -10.26 -12.25
N ALA A 541 -14.98 -10.11 -11.04
CA ALA A 541 -14.74 -10.98 -9.89
C ALA A 541 -16.06 -11.21 -9.13
N PHE A 542 -16.79 -12.26 -9.49
CA PHE A 542 -18.12 -12.55 -8.97
C PHE A 542 -18.16 -12.68 -7.44
N GLY A 543 -17.13 -13.25 -6.82
CA GLY A 543 -17.05 -13.41 -5.37
C GLY A 543 -16.98 -12.07 -4.64
N SER A 544 -16.04 -11.21 -4.99
CA SER A 544 -15.82 -9.91 -4.33
C SER A 544 -16.78 -8.83 -4.78
N GLU A 545 -17.30 -8.89 -5.99
CA GLU A 545 -18.25 -7.89 -6.53
C GLU A 545 -19.70 -8.15 -6.12
N LEU A 546 -20.03 -9.36 -5.71
CA LEU A 546 -21.38 -9.75 -5.31
C LEU A 546 -21.93 -8.83 -4.20
N TRP A 547 -21.08 -8.42 -3.26
CA TRP A 547 -21.48 -7.53 -2.16
C TRP A 547 -21.81 -6.11 -2.62
N ALA A 548 -21.21 -5.67 -3.72
CA ALA A 548 -21.40 -4.34 -4.26
C ALA A 548 -22.57 -4.27 -5.25
N TYR A 549 -22.73 -5.28 -6.10
CA TYR A 549 -23.69 -5.26 -7.21
C TYR A 549 -24.92 -6.14 -6.96
N GLY A 550 -24.83 -7.10 -6.05
CA GLY A 550 -25.93 -8.03 -5.73
C GLY A 550 -26.06 -9.19 -6.70
N GLU A 551 -26.42 -10.37 -6.20
CA GLU A 551 -26.49 -11.62 -6.96
C GLU A 551 -27.52 -11.57 -8.11
N GLN A 552 -28.67 -10.90 -7.90
CA GLN A 552 -29.73 -10.85 -8.90
C GLN A 552 -29.33 -10.04 -10.15
N ASN A 553 -28.57 -8.97 -9.98
CA ASN A 553 -28.05 -8.18 -11.09
C ASN A 553 -27.02 -8.98 -11.89
N MET A 554 -26.10 -9.68 -11.21
CA MET A 554 -25.12 -10.56 -11.85
C MET A 554 -25.80 -11.70 -12.62
N LEU A 555 -26.84 -12.30 -12.05
CA LEU A 555 -27.64 -13.33 -12.71
C LEU A 555 -28.32 -12.79 -13.97
N ALA A 556 -28.92 -11.58 -13.88
CA ALA A 556 -29.57 -10.93 -15.02
C ALA A 556 -28.57 -10.65 -16.15
N ASP A 557 -27.35 -10.20 -15.84
CA ASP A 557 -26.28 -9.96 -16.80
C ASP A 557 -25.82 -11.27 -17.48
N CYS A 558 -25.64 -12.35 -16.70
CA CYS A 558 -25.32 -13.67 -17.22
C CYS A 558 -26.44 -14.23 -18.13
N ALA A 559 -27.70 -14.05 -17.77
CA ALA A 559 -28.83 -14.50 -18.57
C ALA A 559 -28.99 -13.70 -19.87
N LYS A 560 -28.68 -12.39 -19.82
CA LYS A 560 -28.73 -11.50 -20.99
C LYS A 560 -27.61 -11.77 -21.99
N ASN A 561 -26.39 -12.02 -21.47
CA ASN A 561 -25.18 -12.24 -22.26
C ASN A 561 -24.48 -13.51 -21.78
N PRO A 562 -25.01 -14.71 -22.08
CA PRO A 562 -24.44 -15.96 -21.57
C PRO A 562 -23.04 -16.19 -22.14
N PRO A 563 -22.01 -16.44 -21.30
CA PRO A 563 -20.68 -16.82 -21.76
C PRO A 563 -20.70 -18.15 -22.55
N ASP A 564 -19.92 -18.29 -23.59
CA ASP A 564 -19.74 -19.58 -24.28
C ASP A 564 -19.17 -20.65 -23.37
N TYR A 565 -18.26 -20.23 -22.47
CA TYR A 565 -17.64 -21.09 -21.48
C TYR A 565 -17.63 -20.43 -20.09
N ILE A 566 -17.73 -21.26 -19.05
CA ILE A 566 -17.57 -20.87 -17.67
C ILE A 566 -16.46 -21.72 -17.05
N ALA A 567 -15.46 -21.08 -16.43
CA ALA A 567 -14.48 -21.72 -15.58
C ALA A 567 -14.92 -21.59 -14.12
N ILE A 568 -15.29 -22.70 -13.48
CA ILE A 568 -15.50 -22.77 -12.05
C ILE A 568 -14.15 -23.07 -11.41
N ILE A 569 -13.69 -22.18 -10.53
CA ILE A 569 -12.37 -22.26 -9.89
C ILE A 569 -12.55 -22.42 -8.38
N GLN A 570 -11.78 -23.30 -7.77
CA GLN A 570 -11.77 -23.44 -6.32
C GLN A 570 -11.39 -22.12 -5.67
N TRP A 571 -12.22 -21.68 -4.74
CA TRP A 571 -12.01 -20.48 -3.95
C TRP A 571 -12.60 -20.67 -2.55
N ASP A 572 -11.83 -20.28 -1.53
CA ASP A 572 -12.28 -20.28 -0.14
C ASP A 572 -12.85 -18.90 0.22
N GLY A 573 -14.15 -18.85 0.45
CA GLY A 573 -14.87 -17.64 0.88
C GLY A 573 -15.08 -17.56 2.40
N SER A 574 -14.50 -18.47 3.19
CA SER A 574 -14.71 -18.55 4.64
C SER A 574 -14.37 -17.25 5.37
N GLU A 575 -13.34 -16.53 4.90
CA GLU A 575 -12.96 -15.22 5.44
C GLU A 575 -14.07 -14.17 5.29
N PHE A 576 -14.94 -14.31 4.30
CA PHE A 576 -16.11 -13.44 4.10
C PHE A 576 -17.33 -13.88 4.90
N GLY A 577 -17.20 -14.96 5.69
CA GLY A 577 -18.31 -15.53 6.49
C GLY A 577 -19.27 -16.39 5.69
N ALA A 578 -18.94 -16.73 4.45
CA ALA A 578 -19.71 -17.61 3.61
C ALA A 578 -18.91 -18.90 3.34
N PRO A 579 -19.47 -20.08 3.64
CA PRO A 579 -18.71 -21.32 3.59
C PRO A 579 -18.21 -21.65 2.17
N ARG A 580 -19.05 -21.41 1.14
CA ARG A 580 -18.70 -21.70 -0.26
C ARG A 580 -19.59 -20.90 -1.21
N PHE A 581 -19.02 -20.41 -2.30
CA PHE A 581 -19.79 -19.80 -3.37
C PHE A 581 -20.78 -20.80 -3.98
N GLY A 582 -22.02 -20.39 -4.15
CA GLY A 582 -23.07 -21.21 -4.75
C GLY A 582 -23.87 -22.11 -3.80
N LEU A 583 -23.49 -22.20 -2.50
CA LEU A 583 -24.24 -23.02 -1.54
C LEU A 583 -25.33 -22.26 -0.79
N GLN A 584 -25.16 -20.98 -0.57
CA GLN A 584 -26.07 -20.16 0.24
C GLN A 584 -26.72 -19.08 -0.64
N LYS A 585 -28.04 -18.88 -0.46
CA LYS A 585 -28.76 -17.77 -1.09
C LYS A 585 -28.11 -16.44 -0.75
N GLY A 586 -27.96 -15.57 -1.76
CA GLY A 586 -27.27 -14.31 -1.63
C GLY A 586 -25.73 -14.41 -1.76
N PHE A 587 -25.19 -15.63 -1.92
CA PHE A 587 -23.76 -15.85 -2.17
C PHE A 587 -23.52 -16.81 -3.34
N GLY A 588 -23.99 -16.41 -4.50
CA GLY A 588 -23.81 -17.14 -5.76
C GLY A 588 -24.75 -18.34 -5.96
N TYR A 589 -25.71 -18.61 -5.07
CA TYR A 589 -26.61 -19.75 -5.18
C TYR A 589 -27.44 -19.71 -6.46
N ASP A 590 -28.10 -18.59 -6.74
CA ASP A 590 -28.98 -18.45 -7.91
C ASP A 590 -28.17 -18.46 -9.20
N VAL A 591 -26.97 -17.87 -9.19
CA VAL A 591 -26.00 -17.93 -10.32
C VAL A 591 -25.60 -19.37 -10.59
N MET A 592 -25.21 -20.15 -9.56
CA MET A 592 -24.77 -21.53 -9.74
C MET A 592 -25.91 -22.47 -10.14
N GLN A 593 -27.16 -22.20 -9.68
CA GLN A 593 -28.37 -22.92 -10.17
C GLN A 593 -28.60 -22.65 -11.66
N TRP A 594 -28.42 -21.39 -12.08
CA TRP A 594 -28.54 -21.03 -13.49
C TRP A 594 -27.44 -21.71 -14.34
N VAL A 595 -26.19 -21.72 -13.86
CA VAL A 595 -25.07 -22.42 -14.49
C VAL A 595 -25.39 -23.89 -14.65
N GLY A 596 -25.87 -24.58 -13.60
CA GLY A 596 -26.21 -26.01 -13.63
C GLY A 596 -27.31 -26.37 -14.65
N LYS A 597 -28.21 -25.42 -14.96
CA LYS A 597 -29.28 -25.61 -15.97
C LYS A 597 -28.85 -25.37 -17.41
N ASN A 598 -27.90 -24.49 -17.63
CA ASN A 598 -27.55 -23.98 -18.97
C ASN A 598 -26.20 -24.45 -19.49
N TYR A 599 -25.37 -25.10 -18.64
CA TYR A 599 -24.01 -25.50 -19.00
C TYR A 599 -23.75 -26.98 -18.70
N GLN A 600 -22.89 -27.58 -19.49
CA GLN A 600 -22.40 -28.96 -19.27
C GLN A 600 -20.88 -28.97 -19.05
N PRO A 601 -20.35 -29.84 -18.19
CA PRO A 601 -18.92 -29.97 -17.97
C PRO A 601 -18.22 -30.53 -19.20
N VAL A 602 -17.10 -29.92 -19.59
CA VAL A 602 -16.28 -30.36 -20.72
C VAL A 602 -14.85 -30.68 -20.34
N TRP A 603 -14.39 -30.18 -19.18
CA TRP A 603 -13.04 -30.44 -18.70
C TRP A 603 -12.92 -30.18 -17.19
N LEU A 604 -12.03 -30.93 -16.54
CA LEU A 604 -11.72 -30.81 -15.12
C LEU A 604 -10.24 -31.10 -14.87
N ILE A 605 -9.61 -30.30 -14.00
CA ILE A 605 -8.29 -30.58 -13.44
C ILE A 605 -8.31 -30.42 -11.92
N GLY A 606 -7.60 -31.28 -11.21
CA GLY A 606 -7.56 -31.30 -9.74
C GLY A 606 -8.85 -31.83 -9.12
N GLY A 607 -9.21 -31.29 -7.95
CA GLY A 607 -10.44 -31.63 -7.25
C GLY A 607 -11.68 -31.03 -7.90
N GLU A 608 -12.87 -31.52 -7.52
CA GLU A 608 -14.12 -30.86 -7.90
C GLU A 608 -14.21 -29.49 -7.19
N PRO A 609 -14.20 -28.38 -7.94
CA PRO A 609 -14.14 -27.04 -7.34
C PRO A 609 -15.39 -26.74 -6.51
N LEU A 610 -15.23 -25.96 -5.47
CA LEU A 610 -16.28 -25.53 -4.53
C LEU A 610 -16.98 -26.69 -3.77
N GLN A 611 -16.36 -27.88 -3.71
CA GLN A 611 -16.93 -29.02 -3.00
C GLN A 611 -16.03 -29.56 -1.86
N ASN A 612 -14.82 -29.99 -2.15
CA ASN A 612 -14.02 -30.83 -1.26
C ASN A 612 -12.82 -30.10 -0.60
N GLY A 613 -12.65 -28.81 -0.80
CA GLY A 613 -11.48 -28.05 -0.30
C GLY A 613 -10.19 -28.29 -1.10
N ALA A 614 -10.10 -29.33 -1.94
CA ALA A 614 -8.99 -29.52 -2.86
C ALA A 614 -9.07 -28.52 -4.02
N PHE A 615 -7.90 -27.97 -4.41
CA PHE A 615 -7.87 -27.05 -5.53
C PHE A 615 -8.21 -27.75 -6.84
N GLY A 616 -9.07 -27.12 -7.63
CA GLY A 616 -9.44 -27.59 -8.95
C GLY A 616 -10.10 -26.51 -9.79
N ILE A 617 -10.10 -26.75 -11.10
CA ILE A 617 -10.74 -25.90 -12.11
C ILE A 617 -11.58 -26.76 -13.02
N LYS A 618 -12.86 -26.42 -13.18
CA LYS A 618 -13.83 -27.11 -14.02
C LYS A 618 -14.31 -26.16 -15.11
N ILE A 619 -14.16 -26.55 -16.37
CA ILE A 619 -14.65 -25.78 -17.51
C ILE A 619 -15.98 -26.37 -17.96
N LEU A 620 -16.96 -25.49 -18.06
CA LEU A 620 -18.31 -25.76 -18.52
C LEU A 620 -18.54 -25.08 -19.86
N LYS A 621 -19.31 -25.71 -20.76
CA LYS A 621 -19.70 -25.17 -22.05
C LYS A 621 -21.20 -24.90 -22.07
N HIS A 622 -21.62 -23.77 -22.64
CA HIS A 622 -23.02 -23.43 -22.82
C HIS A 622 -23.71 -24.43 -23.77
N LEU A 623 -24.91 -24.88 -23.42
CA LEU A 623 -25.63 -25.93 -24.14
C LEU A 623 -25.98 -25.56 -25.59
N SER A 624 -26.17 -24.27 -25.91
CA SER A 624 -26.47 -23.76 -27.23
C SER A 624 -25.23 -23.46 -28.12
N THR A 625 -24.01 -23.52 -27.53
CA THR A 625 -22.79 -23.21 -28.29
C THR A 625 -22.35 -24.41 -29.16
N PRO A 626 -22.16 -24.28 -30.50
CA PRO A 626 -21.69 -25.37 -31.35
C PRO A 626 -20.34 -25.95 -30.88
N VAL A 627 -20.15 -27.25 -31.00
CA VAL A 627 -18.84 -27.88 -30.74
C VAL A 627 -17.89 -27.48 -31.87
N PRO A 628 -16.70 -26.89 -31.60
CA PRO A 628 -15.70 -26.72 -32.64
C PRO A 628 -15.39 -28.11 -33.26
N ALA A 629 -15.34 -28.20 -34.55
CA ALA A 629 -14.90 -29.42 -35.22
C ALA A 629 -13.47 -29.72 -34.73
N GLY A 630 -13.30 -30.79 -33.96
CA GLY A 630 -12.00 -31.22 -33.48
C GLY A 630 -11.03 -31.40 -34.66
N PRO A 631 -9.72 -31.23 -34.48
CA PRO A 631 -8.75 -31.49 -35.52
C PRO A 631 -9.00 -32.90 -36.07
N ALA A 632 -9.14 -33.00 -37.38
CA ALA A 632 -9.32 -34.27 -38.09
C ALA A 632 -8.22 -35.23 -37.59
N LYS A 633 -8.62 -36.40 -37.05
CA LYS A 633 -7.64 -37.45 -36.70
C LYS A 633 -6.75 -37.68 -37.93
N PRO A 634 -5.41 -37.61 -37.79
CA PRO A 634 -4.55 -37.98 -38.90
C PRO A 634 -4.89 -39.41 -39.28
N ALA A 635 -5.18 -39.64 -40.58
CA ALA A 635 -5.34 -40.96 -41.12
C ALA A 635 -4.06 -41.74 -40.83
N LEU A 636 -4.19 -42.83 -40.08
CA LEU A 636 -3.10 -43.76 -39.89
C LEU A 636 -2.67 -44.34 -41.23
N PRO A 637 -1.37 -44.50 -41.48
CA PRO A 637 -0.85 -45.07 -42.71
C PRO A 637 -1.20 -46.53 -42.87
#